data_56f25029cfc91e6881347bc19d9bf983
#
_entry.id   56f25029cfc91e6881347bc19d9bf983
#
_cell.length_a   1.000
_cell.length_b   1.000
_cell.length_c   1.000
_cell.angle_alpha   90.00
_cell.angle_beta   90.00
_cell.angle_gamma   90.00
#
_symmetry.space_group_name_H-M   'P 1'
#
loop_
_entity.id
_entity.type
_entity.pdbx_description
1 polymer ?
#
loop_
_entity_poly.entity_id
_entity_poly.type
_entity_poly.pdbx_seq_one_letter_code
_entity_poly.pdbx_strand_id
1 'polypeptide(L)'
;MEKNLNRTETLPVRVPVLALRGLVLFPHMLLHFDVGREKSLRALNMAMNADRKIFLVAQMDQNEENPSLDELYKVGVVAEVRQIVRSQGESLRVLVEGCYRGKLIDLFEEDQAPVGEVIPYPAAGRIANRPFSDALVRTVKDLFDEYLGLAPRMPKEIVETILECDDPALIAEYIAGNIPFDVQEKQRILEQNSTRRRLEMIAHLLESENEILALEADIQDRVKEAMDKNQRDYYLREQMRIISEELGEGDEALEEQDEFREKISRLLTTDENKEKLLKEVSRLEKMPPNSQEAAVIRGYLEICLELPWGCYTKDVIDLKKAARLLDKEHYGLKKIKERVLEALAVRALAPDINGQILCFVGPPGVGKTSIVRSIAQTMGRRYARIALGGIKDESEIRGHRKTYVGSMPGRIINAIKQAGSANSVLLLDEVDKLSNDYRGDPSSALLEVLDAEQNCTFRDHFIEMPFDLSHVFFIATANDRSAIPPALLDRMEVIELPSYTREEKFQIAKRHLMPKQRERHGLTAQQIAVTDGAIYDIIDHYTREAGVRTLERRLAALCRKAAAKVVAGEADGKITIKAAELPDYLGPRYITDDIVPKEDCIGLVNGLAWTAVGGELLQVETAVVPGTGKTMTTGSLGDVMKESVSAAITYIRSVADRYEIENTFYKDKDIHIHFPEGAVPKDGPSAGITTCTALVSALGNIPVRHDVAMTGEITLRGRVLAIGGLREKSMAAYKNGIKTVIIPATNEPDLSELDDVVKRSVRFIPVHTMEEVLEHALVQMPGRPQKHSYHAAAAEHKESSTAVLCR
;
A
#
# COMPACT_ATOMS: atom_id res chain seq x y z
N MET A 1 13.90 8.97 76.00
CA MET A 1 13.61 7.69 76.61
C MET A 1 12.14 7.41 76.39
N GLU A 2 11.66 6.50 75.63
CA GLU A 2 12.17 5.19 75.24
C GLU A 2 11.67 4.84 73.84
N LYS A 3 12.59 4.44 73.05
CA LYS A 3 12.33 3.64 71.82
C LYS A 3 12.18 2.18 72.29
N ASN A 4 11.15 1.50 71.85
CA ASN A 4 11.29 0.11 71.47
C ASN A 4 10.15 -0.28 70.58
N LEU A 5 10.46 -0.37 69.32
CA LEU A 5 9.71 -1.10 68.25
C LEU A 5 9.86 -2.60 68.55
N ASN A 6 8.74 -3.23 68.87
CA ASN A 6 8.64 -4.68 68.75
C ASN A 6 8.68 -5.09 67.25
N ARG A 7 9.84 -5.45 66.71
CA ARG A 7 10.00 -6.40 65.62
C ARG A 7 9.73 -7.79 66.23
N THR A 8 8.50 -8.24 66.22
CA THR A 8 8.21 -9.66 66.32
C THR A 8 8.77 -10.29 65.04
N GLU A 9 9.91 -10.94 65.12
CA GLU A 9 10.35 -11.92 64.14
C GLU A 9 9.31 -13.05 64.16
N THR A 10 8.35 -13.03 63.20
CA THR A 10 7.39 -14.12 63.05
C THR A 10 8.15 -15.28 62.41
N LEU A 11 8.36 -16.32 63.18
CA LEU A 11 8.96 -17.57 62.71
C LEU A 11 8.14 -18.12 61.54
N PRO A 12 8.78 -18.63 60.48
CA PRO A 12 8.07 -19.27 59.41
C PRO A 12 7.31 -20.50 59.90
N VAL A 13 6.07 -20.62 59.46
CA VAL A 13 5.19 -21.74 59.79
C VAL A 13 5.18 -22.68 58.64
N ARG A 14 5.36 -23.98 58.84
CA ARG A 14 5.20 -25.01 57.83
C ARG A 14 3.75 -25.37 57.73
N VAL A 15 3.21 -25.25 56.50
CA VAL A 15 1.80 -25.50 56.21
C VAL A 15 1.70 -26.22 54.84
N PRO A 16 0.84 -27.26 54.74
CA PRO A 16 0.56 -27.86 53.43
C PRO A 16 0.10 -26.78 52.43
N VAL A 17 0.59 -26.87 51.20
CA VAL A 17 0.32 -25.90 50.14
C VAL A 17 -0.62 -26.51 49.11
N LEU A 18 -1.60 -25.73 48.64
CA LEU A 18 -2.48 -26.11 47.59
C LEU A 18 -2.53 -24.97 46.55
N ALA A 19 -2.12 -25.30 45.32
CA ALA A 19 -2.14 -24.36 44.16
C ALA A 19 -3.56 -24.26 43.60
N LEU A 20 -4.09 -23.03 43.55
CA LEU A 20 -5.41 -22.71 42.98
C LEU A 20 -5.29 -22.33 41.50
N ARG A 21 -6.18 -22.86 40.67
CA ARG A 21 -6.30 -22.55 39.22
C ARG A 21 -7.37 -21.50 39.01
N GLY A 22 -7.00 -20.33 38.56
CA GLY A 22 -7.96 -19.30 38.22
C GLY A 22 -8.79 -18.75 39.40
N LEU A 23 -8.35 -19.01 40.63
CA LEU A 23 -9.04 -18.58 41.85
C LEU A 23 -8.05 -17.90 42.82
N VAL A 24 -8.51 -16.86 43.49
CA VAL A 24 -7.77 -16.18 44.53
C VAL A 24 -8.67 -16.12 45.78
N LEU A 25 -8.17 -16.61 46.91
CA LEU A 25 -8.86 -16.48 48.18
C LEU A 25 -8.39 -15.23 48.92
N PHE A 26 -9.32 -14.55 49.60
CA PHE A 26 -9.01 -13.47 50.55
C PHE A 26 -9.26 -13.91 51.99
N PRO A 27 -8.61 -13.27 52.98
CA PRO A 27 -8.94 -13.50 54.38
C PRO A 27 -10.43 -13.25 54.67
N HIS A 28 -10.94 -13.94 55.69
CA HIS A 28 -12.35 -13.84 56.11
C HIS A 28 -13.40 -14.24 55.10
N MET A 29 -12.98 -14.91 54.01
CA MET A 29 -13.89 -15.39 53.01
C MET A 29 -14.04 -16.90 53.02
N LEU A 30 -15.24 -17.36 52.65
CA LEU A 30 -15.52 -18.77 52.40
C LEU A 30 -15.38 -19.03 50.88
N LEU A 31 -14.60 -20.03 50.56
CA LEU A 31 -14.43 -20.47 49.15
C LEU A 31 -14.65 -21.97 49.09
N HIS A 32 -15.41 -22.40 48.08
CA HIS A 32 -15.55 -23.82 47.77
C HIS A 32 -14.99 -24.09 46.40
N PHE A 33 -14.22 -25.14 46.28
CA PHE A 33 -13.60 -25.57 45.02
C PHE A 33 -13.37 -27.07 44.99
N ASP A 34 -13.19 -27.61 43.80
CA ASP A 34 -12.99 -29.05 43.63
C ASP A 34 -11.48 -29.36 43.54
N VAL A 35 -11.04 -30.36 44.30
CA VAL A 35 -9.67 -30.85 44.38
C VAL A 35 -9.61 -32.21 43.74
N GLY A 36 -8.85 -32.34 42.67
CA GLY A 36 -8.73 -33.61 41.91
C GLY A 36 -7.27 -34.04 41.68
N ARG A 37 -6.30 -33.15 41.88
CA ARG A 37 -4.87 -33.49 41.66
C ARG A 37 -4.36 -34.32 42.87
N GLU A 38 -3.58 -35.34 42.55
CA GLU A 38 -3.07 -36.27 43.58
C GLU A 38 -2.24 -35.56 44.65
N LYS A 39 -1.31 -34.63 44.26
CA LYS A 39 -0.52 -33.84 45.22
C LYS A 39 -1.40 -32.93 46.08
N SER A 40 -2.43 -32.33 45.49
CA SER A 40 -3.39 -31.46 46.20
C SER A 40 -4.27 -32.24 47.20
N LEU A 41 -4.67 -33.44 46.80
CA LEU A 41 -5.40 -34.37 47.71
C LEU A 41 -4.54 -34.81 48.89
N ARG A 42 -3.25 -35.07 48.69
CA ARG A 42 -2.30 -35.40 49.75
C ARG A 42 -2.06 -34.21 50.70
N ALA A 43 -1.87 -33.02 50.17
CA ALA A 43 -1.74 -31.79 50.97
C ALA A 43 -3.00 -31.53 51.81
N LEU A 44 -4.18 -31.76 51.23
CA LEU A 44 -5.45 -31.66 51.95
C LEU A 44 -5.57 -32.69 53.06
N ASN A 45 -5.22 -33.94 52.85
CA ASN A 45 -5.23 -35.03 53.84
C ASN A 45 -4.22 -34.71 54.98
N MET A 46 -3.05 -34.20 54.62
CA MET A 46 -2.06 -33.78 55.60
C MET A 46 -2.59 -32.64 56.51
N ALA A 47 -3.26 -31.66 55.92
CA ALA A 47 -3.91 -30.58 56.68
C ALA A 47 -5.01 -31.10 57.61
N MET A 48 -5.81 -32.03 57.17
CA MET A 48 -6.91 -32.66 57.97
C MET A 48 -6.39 -33.47 59.17
N ASN A 49 -5.22 -34.09 59.02
CA ASN A 49 -4.60 -34.88 60.08
C ASN A 49 -3.83 -33.99 61.11
N ALA A 50 -3.59 -32.70 60.78
CA ALA A 50 -2.94 -31.72 61.62
C ALA A 50 -3.96 -30.71 62.23
N ASP A 51 -3.68 -29.42 62.09
CA ASP A 51 -4.51 -28.32 62.65
C ASP A 51 -5.57 -27.80 61.70
N ARG A 52 -5.85 -28.53 60.58
CA ARG A 52 -6.76 -28.19 59.49
C ARG A 52 -6.39 -26.90 58.71
N LYS A 53 -5.17 -26.42 58.85
CA LYS A 53 -4.68 -25.27 58.14
C LYS A 53 -4.00 -25.69 56.87
N ILE A 54 -4.29 -24.95 55.79
CA ILE A 54 -3.73 -25.15 54.47
C ILE A 54 -3.39 -23.78 53.87
N PHE A 55 -2.27 -23.68 53.19
CA PHE A 55 -1.91 -22.45 52.45
C PHE A 55 -2.41 -22.54 51.03
N LEU A 56 -3.27 -21.61 50.65
CA LEU A 56 -3.85 -21.49 49.33
C LEU A 56 -3.15 -20.37 48.57
N VAL A 57 -2.61 -20.70 47.40
CA VAL A 57 -1.89 -19.75 46.56
C VAL A 57 -2.26 -19.95 45.12
N ALA A 58 -2.50 -18.86 44.37
CA ALA A 58 -2.80 -18.94 42.95
C ALA A 58 -1.55 -19.33 42.13
N GLN A 59 -1.72 -20.09 41.08
CA GLN A 59 -0.66 -20.39 40.11
C GLN A 59 -0.69 -19.36 39.01
N MET A 60 0.50 -19.04 38.42
CA MET A 60 0.63 -18.05 37.36
C MET A 60 0.08 -18.55 36.02
N ASP A 61 0.43 -19.80 35.66
CA ASP A 61 -0.14 -20.46 34.48
C ASP A 61 -1.19 -21.50 34.92
N GLN A 62 -2.43 -21.33 34.45
CA GLN A 62 -3.55 -22.21 34.78
C GLN A 62 -3.41 -23.63 34.20
N ASN A 63 -2.57 -23.80 33.17
CA ASN A 63 -2.41 -25.09 32.50
C ASN A 63 -1.36 -26.00 33.14
N GLU A 64 -0.47 -25.43 34.00
CA GLU A 64 0.57 -26.22 34.64
C GLU A 64 -0.02 -27.22 35.66
N GLU A 65 0.38 -28.47 35.57
CA GLU A 65 -0.13 -29.53 36.47
C GLU A 65 0.58 -29.61 37.82
N ASN A 66 1.87 -29.38 37.84
CA ASN A 66 2.73 -29.44 39.01
C ASN A 66 3.59 -28.19 39.17
N PRO A 67 2.97 -27.08 39.56
CA PRO A 67 3.69 -25.81 39.59
C PRO A 67 4.82 -25.82 40.62
N SER A 68 6.01 -25.35 40.20
CA SER A 68 7.18 -25.08 41.04
C SER A 68 7.01 -23.77 41.81
N LEU A 69 7.93 -23.48 42.73
CA LEU A 69 7.93 -22.26 43.53
C LEU A 69 7.91 -20.97 42.68
N ASP A 70 8.58 -20.98 41.54
CA ASP A 70 8.65 -19.83 40.63
C ASP A 70 7.39 -19.64 39.76
N GLU A 71 6.55 -20.66 39.66
CA GLU A 71 5.27 -20.65 38.93
C GLU A 71 4.08 -20.39 39.83
N LEU A 72 4.31 -20.23 41.15
CA LEU A 72 3.33 -19.82 42.12
C LEU A 72 3.51 -18.35 42.49
N TYR A 73 2.40 -17.68 42.76
CA TYR A 73 2.47 -16.34 43.34
C TYR A 73 3.08 -16.44 44.76
N LYS A 74 3.77 -15.37 45.16
CA LYS A 74 4.48 -15.37 46.46
C LYS A 74 3.58 -15.11 47.66
N VAL A 75 2.40 -14.51 47.44
CA VAL A 75 1.46 -14.18 48.49
C VAL A 75 0.17 -14.96 48.27
N GLY A 76 -0.23 -15.67 49.26
CA GLY A 76 -1.47 -16.42 49.35
C GLY A 76 -2.15 -16.24 50.70
N VAL A 77 -3.04 -17.15 51.03
CA VAL A 77 -3.85 -17.12 52.29
C VAL A 77 -3.74 -18.44 53.01
N VAL A 78 -3.40 -18.39 54.26
CA VAL A 78 -3.56 -19.52 55.17
C VAL A 78 -5.05 -19.64 55.49
N ALA A 79 -5.64 -20.76 55.16
CA ALA A 79 -7.07 -21.04 55.32
C ALA A 79 -7.31 -22.23 56.24
N GLU A 80 -8.44 -22.26 56.90
CA GLU A 80 -8.92 -23.41 57.67
C GLU A 80 -9.90 -24.24 56.85
N VAL A 81 -9.72 -25.54 56.78
CA VAL A 81 -10.65 -26.45 56.08
C VAL A 81 -11.89 -26.69 56.97
N ARG A 82 -13.02 -26.15 56.53
CA ARG A 82 -14.30 -26.22 57.26
C ARG A 82 -15.06 -27.49 56.93
N GLN A 83 -15.15 -27.88 55.67
CA GLN A 83 -15.92 -29.04 55.22
C GLN A 83 -15.33 -29.69 53.98
N ILE A 84 -15.41 -31.00 53.92
CA ILE A 84 -15.05 -31.77 52.71
C ILE A 84 -16.25 -32.63 52.34
N VAL A 85 -16.67 -32.59 51.10
CA VAL A 85 -17.76 -33.36 50.52
C VAL A 85 -17.23 -34.12 49.30
N ARG A 86 -17.53 -35.40 49.17
CA ARG A 86 -17.19 -36.20 48.02
C ARG A 86 -18.07 -35.71 46.83
N SER A 87 -17.45 -35.34 45.73
CA SER A 87 -18.12 -35.02 44.48
C SER A 87 -18.27 -36.31 43.63
N GLN A 88 -18.97 -36.21 42.52
CA GLN A 88 -19.08 -37.34 41.58
C GLN A 88 -17.72 -37.63 40.94
N GLY A 89 -17.11 -38.79 41.20
CA GLY A 89 -15.78 -39.20 40.74
C GLY A 89 -14.73 -39.17 41.87
N GLU A 90 -13.43 -39.07 41.50
CA GLU A 90 -12.31 -39.07 42.47
C GLU A 90 -12.01 -37.68 43.09
N SER A 91 -12.74 -36.63 42.69
CA SER A 91 -12.56 -35.28 43.22
C SER A 91 -13.29 -35.04 44.52
N LEU A 92 -12.64 -34.22 45.40
CA LEU A 92 -13.21 -33.73 46.65
C LEU A 92 -13.59 -32.27 46.53
N ARG A 93 -14.83 -31.96 46.91
CA ARG A 93 -15.27 -30.56 47.05
C ARG A 93 -14.94 -30.10 48.49
N VAL A 94 -14.15 -29.04 48.58
CA VAL A 94 -13.64 -28.52 49.82
C VAL A 94 -14.20 -27.12 50.06
N LEU A 95 -14.65 -26.89 51.28
CA LEU A 95 -15.03 -25.57 51.76
C LEU A 95 -13.92 -25.08 52.73
N VAL A 96 -13.32 -23.95 52.41
CA VAL A 96 -12.25 -23.32 53.21
C VAL A 96 -12.65 -21.94 53.65
N GLU A 97 -12.15 -21.54 54.82
CA GLU A 97 -12.26 -20.16 55.32
C GLU A 97 -10.86 -19.52 55.40
N GLY A 98 -10.67 -18.39 54.72
CA GLY A 98 -9.41 -17.65 54.76
C GLY A 98 -9.13 -17.06 56.14
N CYS A 99 -7.98 -17.35 56.75
CA CYS A 99 -7.61 -16.86 58.05
C CYS A 99 -6.75 -15.58 58.00
N TYR A 100 -5.61 -15.64 57.33
CA TYR A 100 -4.70 -14.50 57.17
C TYR A 100 -3.82 -14.67 55.94
N ARG A 101 -3.28 -13.55 55.44
CA ARG A 101 -2.35 -13.54 54.30
C ARG A 101 -0.98 -14.04 54.74
N GLY A 102 -0.40 -14.89 53.92
CA GLY A 102 0.94 -15.43 54.11
C GLY A 102 1.81 -15.20 52.88
N LYS A 103 3.10 -15.09 53.08
CA LYS A 103 4.10 -15.05 52.03
C LYS A 103 4.86 -16.37 52.04
N LEU A 104 4.81 -17.04 50.91
CA LEU A 104 5.56 -18.28 50.67
C LEU A 104 7.04 -17.94 50.49
N ILE A 105 7.90 -18.59 51.27
CA ILE A 105 9.34 -18.41 51.23
C ILE A 105 10.01 -19.56 50.48
N ASP A 106 9.59 -20.81 50.80
CA ASP A 106 10.12 -22.01 50.20
C ASP A 106 9.06 -23.07 50.11
N LEU A 107 9.25 -24.03 49.21
CA LEU A 107 8.32 -25.11 48.93
C LEU A 107 9.09 -26.43 48.94
N PHE A 108 8.67 -27.37 49.80
CA PHE A 108 9.27 -28.71 49.93
C PHE A 108 8.24 -29.77 49.61
N GLU A 109 8.71 -30.95 49.36
CA GLU A 109 7.86 -32.13 49.23
C GLU A 109 8.06 -33.01 50.46
N GLU A 110 7.03 -33.17 51.28
CA GLU A 110 7.02 -34.00 52.51
C GLU A 110 5.89 -35.03 52.37
N ASP A 111 6.19 -36.32 52.55
CA ASP A 111 5.25 -37.43 52.32
C ASP A 111 4.53 -37.34 50.96
N GLN A 112 5.20 -36.91 49.92
CA GLN A 112 4.68 -36.66 48.59
C GLN A 112 3.56 -35.60 48.50
N ALA A 113 3.45 -34.76 49.53
CA ALA A 113 2.60 -33.57 49.55
C ALA A 113 3.43 -32.31 49.53
N PRO A 114 2.99 -31.26 48.83
CA PRO A 114 3.68 -29.96 48.89
C PRO A 114 3.44 -29.27 50.23
N VAL A 115 4.54 -28.93 50.91
CA VAL A 115 4.56 -28.17 52.18
C VAL A 115 5.40 -26.92 52.00
N GLY A 116 4.86 -25.76 52.35
CA GLY A 116 5.55 -24.51 52.23
C GLY A 116 5.94 -23.88 53.57
N GLU A 117 7.08 -23.19 53.59
CA GLU A 117 7.41 -22.27 54.66
C GLU A 117 6.74 -20.92 54.40
N VAL A 118 5.77 -20.57 55.26
CA VAL A 118 4.94 -19.38 55.12
C VAL A 118 5.17 -18.44 56.28
N ILE A 119 5.44 -17.19 55.96
CA ILE A 119 5.54 -16.11 56.96
C ILE A 119 4.23 -15.29 56.91
N PRO A 120 3.61 -14.96 58.03
CA PRO A 120 2.46 -14.07 58.06
C PRO A 120 2.76 -12.74 57.36
N TYR A 121 1.85 -12.32 56.48
CA TYR A 121 1.98 -11.10 55.68
C TYR A 121 0.90 -10.08 56.09
N PRO A 122 1.01 -9.44 57.26
CA PRO A 122 -0.01 -8.51 57.76
C PRO A 122 -0.03 -7.22 56.94
N ALA A 123 -1.17 -6.53 56.94
CA ALA A 123 -1.27 -5.21 56.34
C ALA A 123 -0.30 -4.22 57.00
N ALA A 124 0.48 -3.51 56.23
CA ALA A 124 1.41 -2.51 56.75
C ALA A 124 0.66 -1.18 57.04
N GLY A 125 0.66 -0.81 58.30
CA GLY A 125 0.32 0.54 58.78
C GLY A 125 -1.17 0.82 58.88
N ARG A 126 -1.55 1.37 60.06
CA ARG A 126 -2.81 2.10 60.17
C ARG A 126 -2.72 3.35 59.28
N ILE A 127 -3.78 3.63 58.54
CA ILE A 127 -3.88 4.85 57.74
C ILE A 127 -3.75 6.03 58.68
N ALA A 128 -2.63 6.72 58.64
CA ALA A 128 -2.28 7.79 59.62
C ALA A 128 -3.17 9.04 59.47
N ASN A 129 -3.91 9.19 58.39
CA ASN A 129 -4.76 10.34 58.10
C ASN A 129 -6.24 9.89 58.07
N ARG A 130 -6.92 9.92 59.18
CA ARG A 130 -8.33 9.54 59.33
C ARG A 130 -9.26 10.19 58.30
N PRO A 131 -9.22 11.55 58.07
CA PRO A 131 -10.15 12.15 57.08
C PRO A 131 -9.97 11.63 55.66
N PHE A 132 -8.76 11.32 55.25
CA PHE A 132 -8.48 10.78 53.93
C PHE A 132 -8.95 9.31 53.78
N SER A 133 -8.76 8.52 54.85
CA SER A 133 -9.26 7.14 54.90
C SER A 133 -10.77 7.11 54.81
N ASP A 134 -11.44 7.94 55.56
CA ASP A 134 -12.91 7.98 55.58
C ASP A 134 -13.49 8.46 54.25
N ALA A 135 -12.82 9.40 53.56
CA ALA A 135 -13.19 9.82 52.23
C ALA A 135 -13.04 8.68 51.18
N LEU A 136 -11.89 7.97 51.21
CA LEU A 136 -11.63 6.87 50.29
C LEU A 136 -12.60 5.70 50.52
N VAL A 137 -12.92 5.35 51.74
CA VAL A 137 -13.91 4.34 52.09
C VAL A 137 -15.30 4.73 51.58
N ARG A 138 -15.68 6.01 51.73
CA ARG A 138 -16.95 6.48 51.14
C ARG A 138 -16.98 6.34 49.63
N THR A 139 -15.94 6.81 48.93
CA THR A 139 -15.83 6.67 47.49
C THR A 139 -15.95 5.20 47.03
N VAL A 140 -15.29 4.29 47.74
CA VAL A 140 -15.37 2.85 47.40
C VAL A 140 -16.78 2.31 47.66
N LYS A 141 -17.44 2.72 48.73
CA LYS A 141 -18.84 2.32 49.03
C LYS A 141 -19.82 2.93 48.03
N ASP A 142 -19.63 4.17 47.61
CA ASP A 142 -20.45 4.83 46.60
C ASP A 142 -20.33 4.11 45.23
N LEU A 143 -19.08 3.79 44.79
CA LEU A 143 -18.83 3.04 43.55
C LEU A 143 -19.38 1.61 43.63
N PHE A 144 -19.34 0.99 44.81
CA PHE A 144 -19.93 -0.33 45.03
C PHE A 144 -21.46 -0.30 44.96
N ASP A 145 -22.09 0.75 45.50
CA ASP A 145 -23.55 0.94 45.40
C ASP A 145 -23.98 1.17 43.93
N GLU A 146 -23.20 1.93 43.15
CA GLU A 146 -23.38 2.08 41.73
C GLU A 146 -23.27 0.72 41.00
N TYR A 147 -22.24 -0.09 41.33
CA TYR A 147 -22.07 -1.44 40.82
C TYR A 147 -23.30 -2.32 41.06
N LEU A 148 -23.87 -2.25 42.29
CA LEU A 148 -25.10 -3.01 42.64
C LEU A 148 -26.29 -2.60 41.81
N GLY A 149 -26.37 -1.34 41.39
CA GLY A 149 -27.41 -0.85 40.48
C GLY A 149 -27.33 -1.42 39.07
N LEU A 150 -26.10 -1.74 38.63
CA LEU A 150 -25.82 -2.19 37.26
C LEU A 150 -25.64 -3.72 37.14
N ALA A 151 -25.13 -4.36 38.17
CA ALA A 151 -24.74 -5.77 38.13
C ALA A 151 -25.91 -6.75 38.43
N PRO A 152 -25.83 -7.99 37.89
CA PRO A 152 -26.77 -9.05 38.24
C PRO A 152 -26.60 -9.45 39.69
N ARG A 153 -27.71 -9.59 40.37
CA ARG A 153 -28.04 -9.97 41.77
C ARG A 153 -26.91 -10.57 42.61
N MET A 154 -26.34 -9.73 43.49
CA MET A 154 -25.50 -10.18 44.61
C MET A 154 -26.38 -10.60 45.81
N PRO A 155 -25.99 -11.61 46.64
CA PRO A 155 -26.71 -11.98 47.83
C PRO A 155 -26.78 -10.83 48.84
N LYS A 156 -27.97 -10.55 49.36
CA LYS A 156 -28.18 -9.40 50.27
C LYS A 156 -27.27 -9.40 51.52
N GLU A 157 -26.97 -10.60 52.03
CA GLU A 157 -26.11 -10.78 53.21
C GLU A 157 -24.67 -10.25 52.99
N ILE A 158 -24.16 -10.42 51.75
CA ILE A 158 -22.82 -9.91 51.37
C ILE A 158 -22.87 -8.39 51.24
N VAL A 159 -23.91 -7.87 50.61
CA VAL A 159 -24.10 -6.42 50.46
C VAL A 159 -24.18 -5.71 51.80
N GLU A 160 -25.00 -6.22 52.71
CA GLU A 160 -25.14 -5.68 54.09
C GLU A 160 -23.81 -5.73 54.84
N THR A 161 -23.09 -6.85 54.72
CA THR A 161 -21.76 -6.99 55.33
C THR A 161 -20.75 -5.94 54.85
N ILE A 162 -20.73 -5.63 53.56
CA ILE A 162 -19.80 -4.65 52.96
C ILE A 162 -20.20 -3.21 53.35
N LEU A 163 -21.51 -2.90 53.31
CA LEU A 163 -22.01 -1.56 53.60
C LEU A 163 -21.94 -1.19 55.09
N GLU A 164 -22.18 -2.16 55.98
CA GLU A 164 -22.11 -1.95 57.41
C GLU A 164 -20.68 -2.03 58.01
N CYS A 165 -19.70 -2.58 57.26
CA CYS A 165 -18.33 -2.69 57.70
C CYS A 165 -17.65 -1.32 57.78
N ASP A 166 -16.97 -1.06 58.92
CA ASP A 166 -16.21 0.16 59.13
C ASP A 166 -14.67 -0.03 59.05
N ASP A 167 -14.21 -1.27 58.90
CA ASP A 167 -12.78 -1.54 58.77
C ASP A 167 -12.35 -1.46 57.28
N PRO A 168 -11.48 -0.47 56.94
CA PRO A 168 -11.03 -0.30 55.56
C PRO A 168 -10.33 -1.53 54.96
N ALA A 169 -9.69 -2.36 55.81
CA ALA A 169 -8.99 -3.54 55.34
C ALA A 169 -9.98 -4.66 54.97
N LEU A 170 -11.01 -4.86 55.79
CA LEU A 170 -12.06 -5.85 55.55
C LEU A 170 -12.94 -5.48 54.36
N ILE A 171 -13.29 -4.21 54.22
CA ILE A 171 -14.02 -3.71 53.02
C ILE A 171 -13.29 -4.08 51.74
N ALA A 172 -11.98 -3.80 51.67
CA ALA A 172 -11.16 -4.14 50.51
C ALA A 172 -11.14 -5.64 50.23
N GLU A 173 -11.09 -6.50 51.27
CA GLU A 173 -11.04 -7.95 51.13
C GLU A 173 -12.41 -8.51 50.72
N TYR A 174 -13.50 -8.01 51.25
CA TYR A 174 -14.85 -8.43 50.87
C TYR A 174 -15.23 -8.03 49.45
N ILE A 175 -14.91 -6.81 49.01
CA ILE A 175 -15.18 -6.36 47.65
C ILE A 175 -14.35 -7.15 46.67
N ALA A 176 -13.02 -7.25 46.88
CA ALA A 176 -12.13 -7.98 45.97
C ALA A 176 -12.50 -9.48 45.80
N GLY A 177 -13.02 -10.07 46.87
CA GLY A 177 -13.41 -11.46 46.87
C GLY A 177 -14.75 -11.74 46.17
N ASN A 178 -15.72 -10.88 46.29
CA ASN A 178 -17.09 -11.12 45.84
C ASN A 178 -17.41 -10.54 44.44
N ILE A 179 -16.63 -9.57 43.97
CA ILE A 179 -16.78 -9.05 42.60
C ILE A 179 -15.94 -9.91 41.63
N PRO A 180 -16.42 -10.17 40.40
CA PRO A 180 -15.77 -11.03 39.42
C PRO A 180 -14.61 -10.33 38.71
N PHE A 181 -13.70 -9.65 39.43
CA PHE A 181 -12.48 -9.12 38.84
C PHE A 181 -11.59 -10.21 38.29
N ASP A 182 -10.72 -9.86 37.33
CA ASP A 182 -9.74 -10.78 36.80
C ASP A 182 -8.80 -11.34 37.84
N VAL A 183 -8.37 -12.58 37.66
CA VAL A 183 -7.51 -13.31 38.62
C VAL A 183 -6.22 -12.54 38.92
N GLN A 184 -5.62 -11.91 37.92
CA GLN A 184 -4.40 -11.14 38.05
C GLN A 184 -4.62 -9.88 38.87
N GLU A 185 -5.77 -9.23 38.72
CA GLU A 185 -6.14 -8.05 39.51
C GLU A 185 -6.43 -8.40 40.96
N LYS A 186 -7.18 -9.48 41.20
CA LYS A 186 -7.39 -10.02 42.55
C LYS A 186 -6.06 -10.34 43.23
N GLN A 187 -5.14 -10.97 42.52
CA GLN A 187 -3.82 -11.31 43.05
C GLN A 187 -3.01 -10.06 43.38
N ARG A 188 -3.00 -9.04 42.53
CA ARG A 188 -2.35 -7.75 42.82
C ARG A 188 -2.91 -7.06 44.06
N ILE A 189 -4.23 -7.13 44.27
CA ILE A 189 -4.87 -6.60 45.48
C ILE A 189 -4.41 -7.41 46.71
N LEU A 190 -4.35 -8.73 46.60
CA LEU A 190 -3.91 -9.59 47.69
C LEU A 190 -2.44 -9.33 48.07
N GLU A 191 -1.56 -9.11 47.11
CA GLU A 191 -0.13 -8.82 47.30
C GLU A 191 0.11 -7.42 47.84
N GLN A 192 -0.78 -6.49 47.63
CA GLN A 192 -0.60 -5.14 48.11
C GLN A 192 -0.70 -5.07 49.64
N ASN A 193 0.40 -4.69 50.28
CA ASN A 193 0.46 -4.65 51.72
C ASN A 193 -0.20 -3.41 52.34
N SER A 194 -0.28 -2.29 51.59
CA SER A 194 -0.89 -1.06 52.06
C SER A 194 -2.40 -1.07 51.91
N THR A 195 -3.17 -1.01 52.97
CA THR A 195 -4.65 -0.91 52.94
C THR A 195 -5.12 0.26 52.08
N ARG A 196 -4.46 1.41 52.17
CA ARG A 196 -4.79 2.57 51.35
C ARG A 196 -4.67 2.26 49.85
N ARG A 197 -3.54 1.69 49.40
CA ARG A 197 -3.34 1.35 47.98
C ARG A 197 -4.30 0.28 47.53
N ARG A 198 -4.68 -0.67 48.36
CA ARG A 198 -5.71 -1.68 48.02
C ARG A 198 -7.05 -1.02 47.75
N LEU A 199 -7.48 -0.07 48.57
CA LEU A 199 -8.72 0.67 48.34
C LEU A 199 -8.65 1.55 47.11
N GLU A 200 -7.52 2.21 46.85
CA GLU A 200 -7.31 2.98 45.62
C GLU A 200 -7.41 2.08 44.35
N MET A 201 -6.82 0.88 44.39
CA MET A 201 -6.94 -0.10 43.30
C MET A 201 -8.38 -0.57 43.12
N ILE A 202 -9.08 -0.88 44.21
CA ILE A 202 -10.47 -1.32 44.15
C ILE A 202 -11.39 -0.21 43.61
N ALA A 203 -11.17 1.04 44.03
CA ALA A 203 -11.94 2.16 43.49
C ALA A 203 -11.79 2.26 41.96
N HIS A 204 -10.57 2.18 41.47
CA HIS A 204 -10.30 2.22 40.04
C HIS A 204 -10.93 1.02 39.28
N LEU A 205 -10.84 -0.19 39.86
CA LEU A 205 -11.43 -1.38 39.23
C LEU A 205 -12.97 -1.31 39.25
N LEU A 206 -13.59 -0.81 40.34
CA LEU A 206 -15.03 -0.60 40.38
C LEU A 206 -15.50 0.45 39.36
N GLU A 207 -14.77 1.56 39.24
CA GLU A 207 -15.07 2.60 38.25
C GLU A 207 -15.06 2.04 36.84
N SER A 208 -14.00 1.29 36.46
CA SER A 208 -13.88 0.65 35.17
C SER A 208 -14.98 -0.39 34.91
N GLU A 209 -15.34 -1.18 35.93
CA GLU A 209 -16.39 -2.20 35.82
C GLU A 209 -17.77 -1.56 35.68
N ASN A 210 -18.05 -0.49 36.41
CA ASN A 210 -19.29 0.27 36.30
C ASN A 210 -19.46 0.89 34.90
N GLU A 211 -18.39 1.43 34.31
CA GLU A 211 -18.41 1.92 32.91
C GLU A 211 -18.76 0.82 31.91
N ILE A 212 -18.15 -0.38 32.08
CA ILE A 212 -18.42 -1.54 31.21
C ILE A 212 -19.87 -1.99 31.35
N LEU A 213 -20.36 -2.16 32.58
CA LEU A 213 -21.73 -2.59 32.86
C LEU A 213 -22.79 -1.57 32.38
N ALA A 214 -22.50 -0.28 32.49
CA ALA A 214 -23.37 0.77 31.96
C ALA A 214 -23.47 0.71 30.43
N LEU A 215 -22.32 0.45 29.76
CA LEU A 215 -22.28 0.27 28.31
C LEU A 215 -23.03 -1.00 27.87
N GLU A 216 -22.87 -2.11 28.60
CA GLU A 216 -23.62 -3.35 28.34
C GLU A 216 -25.14 -3.15 28.51
N ALA A 217 -25.57 -2.40 29.51
CA ALA A 217 -26.96 -2.06 29.73
C ALA A 217 -27.54 -1.24 28.55
N ASP A 218 -26.80 -0.21 28.08
CA ASP A 218 -27.22 0.59 26.91
C ASP A 218 -27.32 -0.27 25.63
N ILE A 219 -26.36 -1.18 25.43
CA ILE A 219 -26.41 -2.12 24.30
C ILE A 219 -27.62 -3.04 24.41
N GLN A 220 -27.90 -3.60 25.59
CA GLN A 220 -29.07 -4.48 25.78
C GLN A 220 -30.39 -3.75 25.58
N ASP A 221 -30.49 -2.50 26.04
CA ASP A 221 -31.71 -1.70 25.83
C ASP A 221 -31.93 -1.38 24.35
N ARG A 222 -30.86 -1.05 23.62
CA ARG A 222 -30.91 -0.85 22.16
C ARG A 222 -31.30 -2.12 21.41
N VAL A 223 -30.77 -3.28 21.80
CA VAL A 223 -31.15 -4.58 21.24
C VAL A 223 -32.62 -4.90 21.52
N LYS A 224 -33.09 -4.61 22.73
CA LYS A 224 -34.48 -4.81 23.11
C LYS A 224 -35.43 -3.90 22.34
N GLU A 225 -35.09 -2.63 22.21
CA GLU A 225 -35.84 -1.67 21.37
C GLU A 225 -35.90 -2.12 19.90
N ALA A 226 -34.76 -2.65 19.35
CA ALA A 226 -34.70 -3.18 18.01
C ALA A 226 -35.53 -4.47 17.84
N MET A 227 -35.56 -5.32 18.86
CA MET A 227 -36.41 -6.52 18.87
C MET A 227 -37.90 -6.19 18.97
N ASP A 228 -38.29 -5.27 19.83
CA ASP A 228 -39.69 -4.81 19.97
C ASP A 228 -40.17 -4.13 18.69
N LYS A 229 -39.29 -3.36 18.02
CA LYS A 229 -39.59 -2.76 16.71
C LYS A 229 -39.76 -3.82 15.63
N ASN A 230 -38.88 -4.86 15.60
CA ASN A 230 -38.98 -5.95 14.64
C ASN A 230 -40.27 -6.80 14.87
N GLN A 231 -40.64 -7.05 16.12
CA GLN A 231 -41.90 -7.76 16.44
C GLN A 231 -43.15 -6.95 16.03
N ARG A 232 -43.10 -5.64 16.25
CA ARG A 232 -44.17 -4.73 15.82
C ARG A 232 -44.22 -4.62 14.29
N ASP A 233 -43.07 -4.54 13.63
CA ASP A 233 -42.93 -4.55 12.17
C ASP A 233 -43.41 -5.88 11.56
N TYR A 234 -43.12 -7.02 12.21
CA TYR A 234 -43.63 -8.32 11.80
C TYR A 234 -45.19 -8.40 11.89
N TYR A 235 -45.78 -7.92 13.01
CA TYR A 235 -47.24 -7.89 13.20
C TYR A 235 -47.92 -6.95 12.20
N LEU A 236 -47.31 -5.80 11.96
CA LEU A 236 -47.80 -4.84 10.94
C LEU A 236 -47.68 -5.41 9.52
N ARG A 237 -46.60 -6.14 9.23
CA ARG A 237 -46.39 -6.81 7.93
C ARG A 237 -47.40 -7.92 7.72
N GLU A 238 -47.72 -8.68 8.75
CA GLU A 238 -48.72 -9.74 8.65
C GLU A 238 -50.13 -9.16 8.48
N GLN A 239 -50.45 -8.05 9.13
CA GLN A 239 -51.64 -7.31 8.86
C GLN A 239 -51.66 -6.72 7.44
N MET A 240 -50.58 -6.16 6.96
CA MET A 240 -50.45 -5.69 5.57
C MET A 240 -50.60 -6.85 4.57
N ARG A 241 -50.07 -8.03 4.86
CA ARG A 241 -50.21 -9.23 4.02
C ARG A 241 -51.65 -9.65 3.86
N ILE A 242 -52.39 -9.68 4.98
CA ILE A 242 -53.82 -10.02 4.95
C ILE A 242 -54.62 -8.95 4.20
N ILE A 243 -54.26 -7.68 4.37
CA ILE A 243 -54.91 -6.56 3.67
C ILE A 243 -54.57 -6.58 2.17
N SER A 244 -53.29 -6.93 1.79
CA SER A 244 -52.89 -7.02 0.38
C SER A 244 -53.51 -8.23 -0.32
N GLU A 245 -53.72 -9.36 0.38
CA GLU A 245 -54.51 -10.50 -0.13
C GLU A 245 -55.98 -10.13 -0.37
N GLU A 246 -56.58 -9.29 0.49
CA GLU A 246 -57.93 -8.81 0.29
C GLU A 246 -58.05 -7.71 -0.77
N LEU A 247 -56.95 -6.95 -1.04
CA LEU A 247 -56.93 -5.87 -2.04
C LEU A 247 -56.45 -6.33 -3.43
N GLY A 248 -56.09 -7.60 -3.61
CA GLY A 248 -55.65 -8.17 -4.89
C GLY A 248 -54.19 -7.86 -5.27
N GLU A 249 -53.33 -7.38 -4.31
CA GLU A 249 -51.93 -7.10 -4.53
C GLU A 249 -51.09 -8.39 -4.74
N GLY A 250 -51.67 -9.57 -4.68
CA GLY A 250 -51.10 -10.83 -5.05
C GLY A 250 -50.79 -10.97 -6.56
N ASP A 251 -51.45 -10.18 -7.37
CA ASP A 251 -51.28 -10.19 -8.84
C ASP A 251 -49.91 -9.60 -9.24
N GLU A 252 -49.46 -8.52 -8.57
CA GLU A 252 -48.15 -7.92 -8.90
C GLU A 252 -46.95 -8.85 -8.65
N ALA A 253 -46.99 -9.63 -7.57
CA ALA A 253 -45.91 -10.60 -7.27
C ALA A 253 -45.95 -11.81 -8.23
N LEU A 254 -47.10 -12.24 -8.71
CA LEU A 254 -47.24 -13.27 -9.72
C LEU A 254 -46.80 -12.75 -11.09
N GLU A 255 -47.20 -11.52 -11.45
CA GLU A 255 -46.73 -10.88 -12.68
C GLU A 255 -45.19 -10.74 -12.70
N GLU A 256 -44.54 -10.34 -11.60
CA GLU A 256 -43.11 -10.25 -11.50
C GLU A 256 -42.40 -11.61 -11.73
N GLN A 257 -42.94 -12.67 -11.14
CA GLN A 257 -42.41 -14.03 -11.27
C GLN A 257 -42.56 -14.57 -12.69
N ASP A 258 -43.71 -14.34 -13.32
CA ASP A 258 -43.91 -14.71 -14.72
C ASP A 258 -43.02 -13.89 -15.66
N GLU A 259 -42.77 -12.61 -15.35
CA GLU A 259 -41.80 -11.79 -16.07
C GLU A 259 -40.38 -12.35 -15.96
N PHE A 260 -39.95 -12.80 -14.77
CA PHE A 260 -38.66 -13.46 -14.58
C PHE A 260 -38.58 -14.75 -15.40
N ARG A 261 -39.58 -15.59 -15.39
CA ARG A 261 -39.65 -16.84 -16.18
C ARG A 261 -39.58 -16.55 -17.68
N GLU A 262 -40.29 -15.57 -18.17
CA GLU A 262 -40.26 -15.17 -19.58
C GLU A 262 -38.85 -14.64 -19.96
N LYS A 263 -38.26 -13.76 -19.16
CA LYS A 263 -36.89 -13.26 -19.36
C LYS A 263 -35.85 -14.38 -19.36
N ILE A 264 -35.93 -15.32 -18.42
CA ILE A 264 -35.04 -16.51 -18.35
C ILE A 264 -35.19 -17.36 -19.59
N SER A 265 -36.39 -17.59 -20.10
CA SER A 265 -36.62 -18.40 -21.31
C SER A 265 -35.94 -17.81 -22.55
N ARG A 266 -35.88 -16.50 -22.63
CA ARG A 266 -35.25 -15.73 -23.74
C ARG A 266 -33.72 -15.61 -23.62
N LEU A 267 -33.11 -15.97 -22.47
CA LEU A 267 -31.66 -15.89 -22.31
C LEU A 267 -30.94 -16.85 -23.27
N LEU A 268 -29.87 -16.37 -23.84
CA LEU A 268 -28.98 -17.14 -24.73
C LEU A 268 -27.89 -17.84 -23.90
N THR A 269 -28.29 -18.69 -22.97
CA THR A 269 -27.38 -19.43 -22.08
C THR A 269 -27.69 -20.92 -22.11
N THR A 270 -26.87 -21.74 -21.44
CA THR A 270 -27.07 -23.19 -21.36
C THR A 270 -28.34 -23.53 -20.61
N ASP A 271 -28.93 -24.71 -20.95
CA ASP A 271 -30.13 -25.20 -20.26
C ASP A 271 -29.90 -25.42 -18.75
N GLU A 272 -28.67 -25.80 -18.37
CA GLU A 272 -28.27 -25.92 -16.97
C GLU A 272 -28.38 -24.58 -16.20
N ASN A 273 -27.91 -23.50 -16.82
CA ASN A 273 -28.02 -22.16 -16.22
C ASN A 273 -29.48 -21.71 -16.12
N LYS A 274 -30.30 -21.94 -17.16
CA LYS A 274 -31.73 -21.63 -17.11
C LYS A 274 -32.44 -22.40 -16.00
N GLU A 275 -32.14 -23.70 -15.86
CA GLU A 275 -32.73 -24.52 -14.79
C GLU A 275 -32.37 -24.02 -13.39
N LYS A 276 -31.11 -23.58 -13.19
CA LYS A 276 -30.68 -22.96 -11.92
C LYS A 276 -31.44 -21.67 -11.62
N LEU A 277 -31.60 -20.78 -12.61
CA LEU A 277 -32.35 -19.55 -12.45
C LEU A 277 -33.83 -19.82 -12.16
N LEU A 278 -34.48 -20.77 -12.88
CA LEU A 278 -35.87 -21.16 -12.63
C LEU A 278 -36.06 -21.77 -11.22
N LYS A 279 -35.08 -22.50 -10.70
CA LYS A 279 -35.10 -22.95 -9.31
C LYS A 279 -35.09 -21.80 -8.31
N GLU A 280 -34.31 -20.74 -8.57
CA GLU A 280 -34.31 -19.57 -7.70
C GLU A 280 -35.64 -18.77 -7.82
N VAL A 281 -36.27 -18.70 -8.98
CA VAL A 281 -37.63 -18.14 -9.13
C VAL A 281 -38.62 -18.99 -8.31
N SER A 282 -38.54 -20.33 -8.40
CA SER A 282 -39.41 -21.23 -7.60
C SER A 282 -39.14 -21.16 -6.09
N ARG A 283 -37.94 -20.67 -5.68
CA ARG A 283 -37.67 -20.33 -4.27
C ARG A 283 -38.34 -19.01 -3.89
N LEU A 284 -38.25 -18.01 -4.77
CA LEU A 284 -38.87 -16.71 -4.56
C LEU A 284 -40.39 -16.83 -4.38
N GLU A 285 -41.05 -17.71 -5.16
CA GLU A 285 -42.51 -18.00 -5.05
C GLU A 285 -42.92 -18.52 -3.68
N LYS A 286 -42.04 -19.25 -2.99
CA LYS A 286 -42.32 -19.83 -1.68
C LYS A 286 -42.01 -18.90 -0.51
N MET A 287 -41.46 -17.73 -0.80
CA MET A 287 -41.06 -16.78 0.24
C MET A 287 -42.07 -15.62 0.35
N PRO A 288 -42.23 -15.03 1.54
CA PRO A 288 -42.99 -13.81 1.70
C PRO A 288 -42.40 -12.69 0.83
N PRO A 289 -43.22 -11.98 0.03
CA PRO A 289 -42.72 -10.97 -0.94
C PRO A 289 -41.84 -9.89 -0.33
N ASN A 290 -42.10 -9.52 0.92
CA ASN A 290 -41.39 -8.46 1.64
C ASN A 290 -40.27 -8.98 2.57
N SER A 291 -39.85 -10.26 2.45
CA SER A 291 -38.75 -10.79 3.24
C SER A 291 -37.39 -10.30 2.74
N GLN A 292 -36.44 -10.16 3.65
CA GLN A 292 -35.06 -9.79 3.30
C GLN A 292 -34.42 -10.81 2.34
N GLU A 293 -34.76 -12.09 2.49
CA GLU A 293 -34.30 -13.17 1.64
C GLU A 293 -34.87 -13.05 0.22
N ALA A 294 -36.16 -12.69 0.08
CA ALA A 294 -36.77 -12.45 -1.23
C ALA A 294 -36.10 -11.28 -1.95
N ALA A 295 -35.75 -10.19 -1.24
CA ALA A 295 -35.02 -9.06 -1.81
C ALA A 295 -33.63 -9.48 -2.32
N VAL A 296 -32.91 -10.36 -1.61
CA VAL A 296 -31.60 -10.89 -2.04
C VAL A 296 -31.75 -11.75 -3.30
N ILE A 297 -32.76 -12.65 -3.36
CA ILE A 297 -32.97 -13.49 -4.55
C ILE A 297 -33.41 -12.62 -5.75
N ARG A 298 -34.26 -11.63 -5.53
CA ARG A 298 -34.72 -10.69 -6.56
C ARG A 298 -33.52 -9.95 -7.16
N GLY A 299 -32.66 -9.34 -6.33
CA GLY A 299 -31.45 -8.67 -6.79
C GLY A 299 -30.47 -9.62 -7.50
N TYR A 300 -30.38 -10.87 -7.07
CA TYR A 300 -29.60 -11.90 -7.75
C TYR A 300 -30.15 -12.21 -9.16
N LEU A 301 -31.45 -12.44 -9.27
CA LEU A 301 -32.11 -12.70 -10.56
C LEU A 301 -31.96 -11.51 -11.52
N GLU A 302 -32.18 -10.28 -11.05
CA GLU A 302 -32.01 -9.07 -11.85
C GLU A 302 -30.59 -8.97 -12.40
N ILE A 303 -29.56 -9.15 -11.56
CA ILE A 303 -28.16 -9.11 -11.99
C ILE A 303 -27.88 -10.22 -13.03
N CYS A 304 -28.37 -11.44 -12.81
CA CYS A 304 -28.16 -12.53 -13.76
C CYS A 304 -28.88 -12.28 -15.11
N LEU A 305 -30.03 -11.63 -15.10
CA LEU A 305 -30.79 -11.30 -16.30
C LEU A 305 -30.17 -10.14 -17.10
N GLU A 306 -29.48 -9.22 -16.41
CA GLU A 306 -28.79 -8.10 -17.04
C GLU A 306 -27.46 -8.51 -17.72
N LEU A 307 -26.97 -9.72 -17.45
CA LEU A 307 -25.74 -10.20 -18.08
C LEU A 307 -25.99 -10.54 -19.57
N PRO A 308 -25.03 -10.20 -20.44
CA PRO A 308 -25.15 -10.41 -21.87
C PRO A 308 -24.85 -11.86 -22.26
N TRP A 309 -25.61 -12.82 -21.76
CA TRP A 309 -25.44 -14.23 -22.09
C TRP A 309 -25.55 -14.46 -23.62
N GLY A 310 -24.50 -15.01 -24.25
CA GLY A 310 -24.47 -15.30 -25.68
C GLY A 310 -24.71 -14.09 -26.61
N CYS A 311 -24.69 -12.87 -26.07
CA CYS A 311 -24.83 -11.65 -26.85
C CYS A 311 -23.47 -11.17 -27.37
N TYR A 312 -23.19 -11.41 -28.62
CA TYR A 312 -21.95 -11.03 -29.28
C TYR A 312 -22.13 -9.85 -30.22
N THR A 313 -21.18 -8.90 -30.19
CA THR A 313 -21.04 -7.88 -31.24
C THR A 313 -20.34 -8.48 -32.47
N LYS A 314 -20.71 -8.04 -33.67
CA LYS A 314 -20.04 -8.49 -34.86
C LYS A 314 -18.66 -7.84 -34.99
N ASP A 315 -17.62 -8.64 -35.10
CA ASP A 315 -16.27 -8.16 -35.34
C ASP A 315 -16.16 -7.62 -36.79
N VAL A 316 -15.74 -6.37 -36.89
CA VAL A 316 -15.47 -5.70 -38.16
C VAL A 316 -14.01 -5.28 -38.16
N ILE A 317 -13.11 -6.24 -38.46
CA ILE A 317 -11.67 -5.97 -38.50
C ILE A 317 -11.25 -5.58 -39.89
N ASP A 318 -11.17 -4.27 -40.17
CA ASP A 318 -10.58 -3.71 -41.38
C ASP A 318 -9.25 -3.03 -41.00
N LEU A 319 -8.13 -3.70 -41.33
CA LEU A 319 -6.78 -3.21 -40.97
C LEU A 319 -6.46 -1.83 -41.54
N LYS A 320 -7.01 -1.48 -42.72
CA LYS A 320 -6.80 -0.16 -43.33
C LYS A 320 -7.55 0.94 -42.54
N LYS A 321 -8.78 0.64 -42.11
CA LYS A 321 -9.53 1.56 -41.25
C LYS A 321 -8.92 1.65 -39.87
N ALA A 322 -8.47 0.51 -39.31
CA ALA A 322 -7.77 0.45 -38.03
C ALA A 322 -6.52 1.34 -38.06
N ALA A 323 -5.65 1.19 -39.06
CA ALA A 323 -4.47 2.03 -39.20
C ALA A 323 -4.81 3.53 -39.23
N ARG A 324 -5.82 3.90 -40.05
CA ARG A 324 -6.25 5.31 -40.17
C ARG A 324 -6.81 5.84 -38.87
N LEU A 325 -7.56 5.06 -38.11
CA LEU A 325 -8.11 5.48 -36.81
C LEU A 325 -7.01 5.65 -35.77
N LEU A 326 -6.08 4.69 -35.69
CA LEU A 326 -4.93 4.78 -34.78
C LEU A 326 -4.04 5.98 -35.14
N ASP A 327 -3.85 6.29 -36.43
CA ASP A 327 -3.08 7.47 -36.86
C ASP A 327 -3.81 8.78 -36.57
N LYS A 328 -5.13 8.78 -36.67
CA LYS A 328 -5.94 9.94 -36.34
C LYS A 328 -5.99 10.25 -34.84
N GLU A 329 -6.04 9.20 -33.99
CA GLU A 329 -6.22 9.37 -32.53
C GLU A 329 -4.91 9.43 -31.77
N HIS A 330 -3.83 8.86 -32.29
CA HIS A 330 -2.53 8.78 -31.63
C HIS A 330 -1.42 9.30 -32.55
N TYR A 331 -0.71 10.31 -32.08
CA TYR A 331 0.46 10.80 -32.80
C TYR A 331 1.69 9.95 -32.50
N GLY A 332 2.51 9.65 -33.51
CA GLY A 332 3.72 8.84 -33.34
C GLY A 332 3.41 7.37 -33.10
N LEU A 333 4.16 6.74 -32.21
CA LEU A 333 3.99 5.35 -31.74
C LEU A 333 3.97 4.30 -32.88
N LYS A 334 4.79 4.47 -33.93
CA LYS A 334 4.75 3.64 -35.14
C LYS A 334 4.88 2.14 -34.86
N LYS A 335 5.93 1.72 -34.12
CA LYS A 335 6.17 0.31 -33.75
C LYS A 335 4.99 -0.30 -32.96
N ILE A 336 4.39 0.49 -32.06
CA ILE A 336 3.27 0.05 -31.25
C ILE A 336 2.02 -0.14 -32.10
N LYS A 337 1.74 0.79 -33.02
CA LYS A 337 0.63 0.68 -33.96
C LYS A 337 0.79 -0.52 -34.89
N GLU A 338 2.00 -0.76 -35.42
CA GLU A 338 2.32 -1.94 -36.22
C GLU A 338 2.04 -3.22 -35.44
N ARG A 339 2.50 -3.31 -34.20
CA ARG A 339 2.27 -4.49 -33.35
C ARG A 339 0.78 -4.70 -33.01
N VAL A 340 0.04 -3.62 -32.76
CA VAL A 340 -1.42 -3.68 -32.59
C VAL A 340 -2.11 -4.17 -33.87
N LEU A 341 -1.69 -3.69 -35.03
CA LEU A 341 -2.26 -4.13 -36.32
C LEU A 341 -1.94 -5.60 -36.64
N GLU A 342 -0.73 -6.07 -36.28
CA GLU A 342 -0.35 -7.49 -36.36
C GLU A 342 -1.27 -8.36 -35.46
N ALA A 343 -1.48 -7.96 -34.22
CA ALA A 343 -2.36 -8.69 -33.29
C ALA A 343 -3.82 -8.72 -33.80
N LEU A 344 -4.30 -7.60 -34.36
CA LEU A 344 -5.62 -7.54 -34.98
C LEU A 344 -5.70 -8.42 -36.25
N ALA A 345 -4.63 -8.50 -37.04
CA ALA A 345 -4.56 -9.36 -38.22
C ALA A 345 -4.61 -10.85 -37.84
N VAL A 346 -3.85 -11.27 -36.83
CA VAL A 346 -3.90 -12.65 -36.31
C VAL A 346 -5.33 -12.99 -35.87
N ARG A 347 -5.98 -12.10 -35.13
CA ARG A 347 -7.34 -12.34 -34.68
C ARG A 347 -8.39 -12.34 -35.80
N ALA A 348 -8.15 -11.59 -36.87
CA ALA A 348 -9.02 -11.64 -38.07
C ALA A 348 -8.91 -12.95 -38.82
N LEU A 349 -7.72 -13.56 -38.83
CA LEU A 349 -7.48 -14.84 -39.52
C LEU A 349 -7.89 -16.05 -38.67
N ALA A 350 -7.76 -15.94 -37.38
CA ALA A 350 -8.02 -17.02 -36.42
C ALA A 350 -8.86 -16.50 -35.22
N PRO A 351 -10.18 -16.30 -35.42
CA PRO A 351 -11.06 -15.74 -34.42
C PRO A 351 -11.14 -16.60 -33.16
N ASP A 352 -10.94 -17.91 -33.29
CA ASP A 352 -11.06 -18.91 -32.22
C ASP A 352 -9.75 -19.12 -31.43
N ILE A 353 -8.63 -18.52 -31.88
CA ILE A 353 -7.39 -18.59 -31.13
C ILE A 353 -7.47 -17.59 -29.99
N ASN A 354 -7.76 -18.13 -28.81
CA ASN A 354 -7.74 -17.39 -27.54
C ASN A 354 -6.36 -17.54 -26.89
N GLY A 355 -5.76 -16.45 -26.43
CA GLY A 355 -4.54 -16.58 -25.61
C GLY A 355 -3.54 -15.44 -25.71
N GLN A 356 -3.60 -14.57 -26.69
CA GLN A 356 -2.72 -13.39 -26.70
C GLN A 356 -3.33 -12.26 -25.86
N ILE A 357 -2.72 -11.99 -24.71
CA ILE A 357 -3.08 -10.87 -23.84
C ILE A 357 -2.05 -9.78 -24.10
N LEU A 358 -2.48 -8.67 -24.71
CA LEU A 358 -1.60 -7.53 -24.90
C LEU A 358 -1.43 -6.77 -23.57
N CYS A 359 -0.19 -6.51 -23.20
CA CYS A 359 0.13 -5.70 -22.01
C CYS A 359 0.91 -4.45 -22.41
N PHE A 360 0.29 -3.29 -22.26
CA PHE A 360 0.94 -2.01 -22.53
C PHE A 360 1.66 -1.51 -21.28
N VAL A 361 2.99 -1.52 -21.29
CA VAL A 361 3.85 -1.08 -20.20
C VAL A 361 4.48 0.27 -20.53
N GLY A 362 4.52 1.18 -19.59
CA GLY A 362 5.19 2.47 -19.76
C GLY A 362 4.75 3.53 -18.79
N PRO A 363 5.39 4.69 -18.78
CA PRO A 363 5.14 5.73 -17.78
C PRO A 363 3.69 6.26 -17.82
N PRO A 364 3.23 6.90 -16.75
CA PRO A 364 1.88 7.46 -16.71
C PRO A 364 1.71 8.60 -17.74
N GLY A 365 0.54 8.63 -18.38
CA GLY A 365 0.18 9.71 -19.30
C GLY A 365 0.65 9.54 -20.74
N VAL A 366 1.25 8.38 -21.11
CA VAL A 366 1.65 8.08 -22.52
C VAL A 366 0.50 7.57 -23.40
N GLY A 367 -0.72 7.47 -22.85
CA GLY A 367 -1.89 7.12 -23.65
C GLY A 367 -2.26 5.64 -23.66
N LYS A 368 -1.74 4.81 -22.74
CA LYS A 368 -2.05 3.37 -22.63
C LYS A 368 -3.56 3.07 -22.73
N THR A 369 -4.34 3.66 -21.86
CA THR A 369 -5.80 3.48 -21.79
C THR A 369 -6.51 3.98 -23.05
N SER A 370 -6.01 5.04 -23.71
CA SER A 370 -6.61 5.56 -24.93
C SER A 370 -6.38 4.66 -26.14
N ILE A 371 -5.20 4.05 -26.23
CA ILE A 371 -4.91 3.07 -27.30
C ILE A 371 -5.86 1.88 -27.21
N VAL A 372 -6.12 1.36 -26.01
CA VAL A 372 -7.05 0.23 -25.82
C VAL A 372 -8.47 0.59 -26.26
N ARG A 373 -8.91 1.81 -25.98
CA ARG A 373 -10.22 2.28 -26.46
C ARG A 373 -10.27 2.35 -27.98
N SER A 374 -9.22 2.85 -28.62
CA SER A 374 -9.12 2.89 -30.08
C SER A 374 -9.10 1.48 -30.69
N ILE A 375 -8.44 0.51 -30.03
CA ILE A 375 -8.47 -0.92 -30.43
C ILE A 375 -9.92 -1.45 -30.39
N ALA A 376 -10.62 -1.24 -29.29
CA ALA A 376 -12.01 -1.67 -29.16
C ALA A 376 -12.92 -1.06 -30.24
N GLN A 377 -12.73 0.21 -30.55
CA GLN A 377 -13.46 0.92 -31.60
C GLN A 377 -13.15 0.38 -32.98
N THR A 378 -11.88 0.03 -33.27
CA THR A 378 -11.48 -0.57 -34.57
C THR A 378 -12.09 -1.94 -34.80
N MET A 379 -12.28 -2.72 -33.75
CA MET A 379 -12.92 -4.03 -33.78
C MET A 379 -14.46 -3.96 -33.83
N GLY A 380 -15.05 -2.81 -33.53
CA GLY A 380 -16.49 -2.69 -33.36
C GLY A 380 -17.00 -3.32 -32.07
N ARG A 381 -16.10 -3.63 -31.13
CA ARG A 381 -16.44 -4.23 -29.85
C ARG A 381 -16.73 -3.20 -28.76
N ARG A 382 -17.58 -3.57 -27.83
CA ARG A 382 -17.83 -2.76 -26.63
C ARG A 382 -16.62 -2.82 -25.70
N TYR A 383 -16.44 -1.78 -24.89
CA TYR A 383 -15.29 -1.59 -24.05
C TYR A 383 -15.68 -1.37 -22.58
N ALA A 384 -15.02 -2.04 -21.66
CA ALA A 384 -15.08 -1.72 -20.25
C ALA A 384 -13.68 -1.71 -19.63
N ARG A 385 -13.53 -0.99 -18.51
CA ARG A 385 -12.27 -0.83 -17.78
C ARG A 385 -12.41 -1.35 -16.37
N ILE A 386 -11.46 -2.15 -15.94
CA ILE A 386 -11.32 -2.67 -14.59
C ILE A 386 -10.05 -2.08 -14.00
N ALA A 387 -10.18 -1.24 -12.98
CA ALA A 387 -9.03 -0.72 -12.24
C ALA A 387 -8.58 -1.77 -11.20
N LEU A 388 -7.37 -2.30 -11.35
CA LEU A 388 -6.80 -3.30 -10.46
C LEU A 388 -5.97 -2.69 -9.32
N GLY A 389 -5.60 -1.40 -9.44
CA GLY A 389 -4.86 -0.71 -8.40
C GLY A 389 -5.63 -0.62 -7.09
N GLY A 390 -5.05 -1.19 -6.02
CA GLY A 390 -5.63 -1.19 -4.69
C GLY A 390 -6.51 -2.39 -4.36
N ILE A 391 -6.67 -3.35 -5.25
CA ILE A 391 -7.32 -4.64 -4.96
C ILE A 391 -6.41 -5.45 -4.03
N LYS A 392 -6.98 -5.94 -2.94
CA LYS A 392 -6.29 -6.73 -1.92
C LYS A 392 -6.91 -8.10 -1.70
N ASP A 393 -8.15 -8.31 -2.12
CA ASP A 393 -8.92 -9.50 -1.88
C ASP A 393 -9.34 -10.14 -3.22
N GLU A 394 -9.21 -11.45 -3.30
CA GLU A 394 -9.67 -12.28 -4.43
C GLU A 394 -11.16 -12.09 -4.70
N SER A 395 -11.96 -11.89 -3.65
CA SER A 395 -13.40 -11.69 -3.75
C SER A 395 -13.80 -10.43 -4.54
N GLU A 396 -12.92 -9.42 -4.64
CA GLU A 396 -13.18 -8.28 -5.52
C GLU A 396 -13.17 -8.68 -7.00
N ILE A 397 -12.40 -9.71 -7.39
CA ILE A 397 -12.32 -10.20 -8.76
C ILE A 397 -13.42 -11.20 -9.04
N ARG A 398 -13.60 -12.19 -8.13
CA ARG A 398 -14.53 -13.32 -8.24
C ARG A 398 -15.89 -13.11 -7.61
N GLY A 399 -16.12 -11.99 -6.90
CA GLY A 399 -17.37 -11.72 -6.22
C GLY A 399 -17.50 -12.39 -4.85
N HIS A 400 -18.50 -11.99 -4.09
CA HIS A 400 -18.85 -12.56 -2.81
C HIS A 400 -20.01 -13.54 -2.97
N ARG A 401 -20.05 -14.59 -2.14
CA ARG A 401 -21.16 -15.54 -2.16
C ARG A 401 -22.49 -14.84 -1.92
N LYS A 402 -23.50 -15.14 -2.73
CA LYS A 402 -24.86 -14.53 -2.71
C LYS A 402 -25.57 -14.59 -1.35
N THR A 403 -25.13 -15.47 -0.44
CA THR A 403 -25.72 -15.63 0.89
C THR A 403 -25.42 -14.49 1.86
N TYR A 404 -24.47 -13.62 1.55
CA TYR A 404 -24.13 -12.49 2.41
C TYR A 404 -24.96 -11.27 2.03
N VAL A 405 -25.47 -10.54 3.04
CA VAL A 405 -26.19 -9.27 2.82
C VAL A 405 -25.22 -8.26 2.22
N GLY A 406 -25.60 -7.66 1.09
CA GLY A 406 -24.74 -6.74 0.35
C GLY A 406 -23.72 -7.41 -0.57
N SER A 407 -23.85 -8.73 -0.82
CA SER A 407 -23.03 -9.42 -1.80
C SER A 407 -23.18 -8.85 -3.19
N MET A 408 -22.08 -8.79 -3.95
CA MET A 408 -22.04 -8.27 -5.31
C MET A 408 -21.18 -9.20 -6.20
N PRO A 409 -21.47 -9.26 -7.50
CA PRO A 409 -20.59 -9.95 -8.43
C PRO A 409 -19.22 -9.30 -8.49
N GLY A 410 -18.23 -10.10 -8.88
CA GLY A 410 -16.87 -9.64 -9.05
C GLY A 410 -16.72 -8.57 -10.14
N ARG A 411 -15.58 -7.89 -10.12
CA ARG A 411 -15.28 -6.80 -11.08
C ARG A 411 -15.30 -7.25 -12.53
N ILE A 412 -14.93 -8.51 -12.80
CA ILE A 412 -14.95 -9.08 -14.17
C ILE A 412 -16.39 -9.13 -14.68
N ILE A 413 -17.29 -9.73 -13.95
CA ILE A 413 -18.70 -9.86 -14.32
C ILE A 413 -19.38 -8.49 -14.37
N ASN A 414 -19.10 -7.60 -13.43
CA ASN A 414 -19.59 -6.24 -13.46
C ASN A 414 -19.13 -5.46 -14.72
N ALA A 415 -17.89 -5.65 -15.15
CA ALA A 415 -17.39 -5.02 -16.36
C ALA A 415 -18.08 -5.55 -17.63
N ILE A 416 -18.36 -6.86 -17.68
CA ILE A 416 -19.10 -7.48 -18.78
C ILE A 416 -20.55 -6.96 -18.81
N LYS A 417 -21.22 -6.87 -17.68
CA LYS A 417 -22.54 -6.26 -17.51
C LYS A 417 -22.54 -4.83 -18.05
N GLN A 418 -21.58 -3.99 -17.63
CA GLN A 418 -21.45 -2.61 -18.14
C GLN A 418 -21.17 -2.53 -19.62
N ALA A 419 -20.36 -3.45 -20.16
CA ALA A 419 -20.12 -3.53 -21.61
C ALA A 419 -21.37 -3.96 -22.36
N GLY A 420 -22.22 -4.82 -21.79
CA GLY A 420 -23.44 -5.36 -22.42
C GLY A 420 -23.16 -6.25 -23.63
N SER A 421 -21.99 -6.91 -23.68
CA SER A 421 -21.59 -7.87 -24.71
C SER A 421 -20.64 -8.91 -24.15
N ALA A 422 -20.84 -10.18 -24.48
CA ALA A 422 -20.02 -11.30 -24.04
C ALA A 422 -18.62 -11.34 -24.71
N ASN A 423 -18.42 -10.66 -25.84
CA ASN A 423 -17.15 -10.55 -26.53
C ASN A 423 -16.52 -9.14 -26.44
N SER A 424 -16.72 -8.48 -25.31
CA SER A 424 -16.21 -7.12 -25.09
C SER A 424 -14.67 -7.09 -25.02
N VAL A 425 -14.09 -5.90 -25.18
CA VAL A 425 -12.70 -5.60 -24.83
C VAL A 425 -12.64 -5.16 -23.38
N LEU A 426 -11.99 -5.94 -22.53
CA LEU A 426 -11.80 -5.62 -21.12
C LEU A 426 -10.37 -5.13 -20.87
N LEU A 427 -10.28 -3.91 -20.37
CA LEU A 427 -9.01 -3.33 -19.95
C LEU A 427 -8.75 -3.62 -18.48
N LEU A 428 -7.71 -4.36 -18.19
CA LEU A 428 -7.14 -4.58 -16.87
C LEU A 428 -6.10 -3.48 -16.59
N ASP A 429 -6.50 -2.43 -15.91
CA ASP A 429 -5.66 -1.24 -15.74
C ASP A 429 -4.87 -1.31 -14.43
N GLU A 430 -3.58 -0.96 -14.49
CA GLU A 430 -2.63 -0.94 -13.37
C GLU A 430 -2.40 -2.33 -12.74
N VAL A 431 -2.10 -3.36 -13.56
CA VAL A 431 -1.78 -4.72 -13.08
C VAL A 431 -0.49 -4.79 -12.22
N ASP A 432 0.40 -3.81 -12.37
CA ASP A 432 1.61 -3.63 -11.58
C ASP A 432 1.35 -3.21 -10.13
N LYS A 433 0.12 -2.83 -9.78
CA LYS A 433 -0.27 -2.42 -8.44
C LYS A 433 -1.06 -3.48 -7.67
N LEU A 434 -1.09 -4.69 -8.18
CA LEU A 434 -1.62 -5.83 -7.44
C LEU A 434 -0.67 -6.16 -6.28
N SER A 435 -1.20 -6.18 -5.08
CA SER A 435 -0.43 -6.55 -3.87
C SER A 435 -0.89 -7.89 -3.36
N ASN A 436 0.07 -8.77 -3.05
CA ASN A 436 -0.21 -10.00 -2.31
C ASN A 436 -0.28 -9.63 -0.82
N ASP A 437 -1.46 -9.72 -0.24
CA ASP A 437 -1.67 -9.53 1.19
C ASP A 437 -2.10 -10.86 1.83
N TYR A 438 -1.99 -10.97 3.15
CA TYR A 438 -2.37 -12.16 3.93
C TYR A 438 -3.85 -12.59 3.78
N ARG A 439 -4.70 -11.80 3.11
CA ARG A 439 -6.15 -12.02 2.96
C ARG A 439 -6.58 -12.65 1.64
N GLY A 440 -5.69 -12.91 0.72
CA GLY A 440 -5.99 -13.53 -0.57
C GLY A 440 -4.96 -13.16 -1.64
N ASP A 441 -4.95 -13.90 -2.74
CA ASP A 441 -4.08 -13.66 -3.89
C ASP A 441 -4.91 -13.26 -5.12
N PRO A 442 -5.13 -11.95 -5.34
CA PRO A 442 -5.83 -11.48 -6.54
C PRO A 442 -5.16 -11.91 -7.85
N SER A 443 -3.83 -12.16 -7.81
CA SER A 443 -3.09 -12.60 -9.00
C SER A 443 -3.51 -13.99 -9.43
N SER A 444 -3.75 -14.91 -8.48
CA SER A 444 -4.26 -16.26 -8.77
C SER A 444 -5.66 -16.23 -9.38
N ALA A 445 -6.55 -15.36 -8.89
CA ALA A 445 -7.87 -15.19 -9.50
C ALA A 445 -7.78 -14.67 -10.94
N LEU A 446 -6.87 -13.74 -11.22
CA LEU A 446 -6.64 -13.25 -12.58
C LEU A 446 -6.01 -14.31 -13.48
N LEU A 447 -5.15 -15.19 -12.96
CA LEU A 447 -4.58 -16.28 -13.74
C LEU A 447 -5.65 -17.19 -14.32
N GLU A 448 -6.69 -17.54 -13.54
CA GLU A 448 -7.83 -18.32 -14.04
C GLU A 448 -8.64 -17.57 -15.12
N VAL A 449 -8.88 -16.29 -14.91
CA VAL A 449 -9.60 -15.42 -15.88
C VAL A 449 -8.84 -15.33 -17.20
N LEU A 450 -7.52 -15.27 -17.15
CA LEU A 450 -6.64 -15.07 -18.29
C LEU A 450 -6.16 -16.36 -18.95
N ASP A 451 -6.42 -17.49 -18.33
CA ASP A 451 -6.06 -18.80 -18.86
C ASP A 451 -7.08 -19.24 -19.94
N ALA A 452 -6.62 -19.42 -21.15
CA ALA A 452 -7.49 -19.78 -22.29
C ALA A 452 -8.18 -21.14 -22.13
N GLU A 453 -7.61 -22.06 -21.32
CA GLU A 453 -8.19 -23.37 -21.09
C GLU A 453 -9.27 -23.34 -20.00
N GLN A 454 -9.17 -22.41 -19.05
CA GLN A 454 -10.03 -22.35 -17.87
C GLN A 454 -11.13 -21.29 -17.98
N ASN A 455 -10.88 -20.20 -18.73
CA ASN A 455 -11.77 -19.05 -18.80
C ASN A 455 -13.13 -19.31 -19.47
N CYS A 456 -13.26 -20.37 -20.27
CA CYS A 456 -14.54 -20.78 -20.86
C CYS A 456 -15.57 -21.24 -19.82
N THR A 457 -15.12 -21.64 -18.64
CA THR A 457 -15.95 -22.11 -17.52
C THR A 457 -15.78 -21.26 -16.27
N PHE A 458 -15.44 -20.00 -16.44
CA PHE A 458 -15.24 -19.08 -15.31
C PHE A 458 -16.48 -19.02 -14.43
N ARG A 459 -16.27 -19.11 -13.10
CA ARG A 459 -17.34 -19.03 -12.09
C ARG A 459 -17.08 -17.90 -11.12
N ASP A 460 -17.96 -16.93 -11.18
CA ASP A 460 -18.06 -15.91 -10.16
C ASP A 460 -18.80 -16.46 -8.94
N HIS A 461 -18.35 -16.12 -7.74
CA HIS A 461 -18.93 -16.63 -6.49
C HIS A 461 -20.35 -16.13 -6.22
N PHE A 462 -20.73 -14.97 -6.79
CA PHE A 462 -22.08 -14.44 -6.68
C PHE A 462 -23.03 -15.17 -7.63
N ILE A 463 -22.62 -15.33 -8.89
CA ILE A 463 -23.48 -15.93 -9.93
C ILE A 463 -23.55 -17.44 -9.79
N GLU A 464 -22.46 -18.09 -9.34
CA GLU A 464 -22.31 -19.55 -9.18
C GLU A 464 -22.61 -20.37 -10.46
N MET A 465 -22.76 -19.71 -11.60
CA MET A 465 -22.98 -20.31 -12.91
C MET A 465 -21.75 -20.07 -13.79
N PRO A 466 -21.39 -21.03 -14.66
CA PRO A 466 -20.29 -20.82 -15.60
C PRO A 466 -20.64 -19.69 -16.60
N PHE A 467 -19.73 -18.77 -16.75
CA PHE A 467 -19.78 -17.70 -17.76
C PHE A 467 -18.58 -17.85 -18.69
N ASP A 468 -18.83 -17.93 -20.00
CA ASP A 468 -17.77 -18.08 -20.99
C ASP A 468 -17.06 -16.74 -21.25
N LEU A 469 -15.79 -16.66 -20.83
CA LEU A 469 -14.90 -15.52 -21.06
C LEU A 469 -13.99 -15.71 -22.28
N SER A 470 -14.04 -16.84 -22.98
CA SER A 470 -13.13 -17.17 -24.07
C SER A 470 -13.20 -16.17 -25.22
N HIS A 471 -14.35 -15.54 -25.43
CA HIS A 471 -14.55 -14.52 -26.47
C HIS A 471 -14.17 -13.10 -26.05
N VAL A 472 -13.87 -12.88 -24.77
CA VAL A 472 -13.43 -11.58 -24.25
C VAL A 472 -12.01 -11.29 -24.73
N PHE A 473 -11.75 -10.06 -25.12
CA PHE A 473 -10.40 -9.61 -25.43
C PHE A 473 -9.81 -8.86 -24.25
N PHE A 474 -8.95 -9.53 -23.51
CA PHE A 474 -8.26 -8.93 -22.38
C PHE A 474 -7.04 -8.13 -22.85
N ILE A 475 -6.94 -6.90 -22.37
CA ILE A 475 -5.77 -6.04 -22.57
C ILE A 475 -5.36 -5.51 -21.21
N ALA A 476 -4.09 -5.63 -20.87
CA ALA A 476 -3.55 -5.14 -19.60
C ALA A 476 -2.77 -3.84 -19.78
N THR A 477 -2.67 -3.04 -18.71
CA THR A 477 -1.76 -1.91 -18.66
C THR A 477 -0.96 -1.93 -17.35
N ALA A 478 0.30 -1.52 -17.42
CA ALA A 478 1.17 -1.36 -16.27
C ALA A 478 2.05 -0.11 -16.42
N ASN A 479 2.56 0.41 -15.32
CA ASN A 479 3.55 1.47 -15.37
C ASN A 479 4.97 0.91 -15.30
N ASP A 480 5.17 -0.17 -14.57
CA ASP A 480 6.44 -0.84 -14.37
C ASP A 480 6.32 -2.35 -14.67
N ARG A 481 7.16 -2.83 -15.58
CA ARG A 481 7.25 -4.24 -15.94
C ARG A 481 7.72 -5.10 -14.77
N SER A 482 8.66 -4.62 -13.98
CA SER A 482 9.26 -5.38 -12.88
C SER A 482 8.30 -5.62 -11.71
N ALA A 483 7.26 -4.78 -11.60
CA ALA A 483 6.24 -4.89 -10.57
C ALA A 483 5.08 -5.83 -10.95
N ILE A 484 5.04 -6.32 -12.21
CA ILE A 484 4.03 -7.29 -12.65
C ILE A 484 4.40 -8.67 -12.10
N PRO A 485 3.44 -9.41 -11.47
CA PRO A 485 3.67 -10.78 -11.04
C PRO A 485 4.18 -11.67 -12.19
N PRO A 486 5.28 -12.43 -12.00
CA PRO A 486 5.91 -13.22 -13.07
C PRO A 486 4.93 -14.18 -13.78
N ALA A 487 4.05 -14.83 -13.02
CA ALA A 487 3.06 -15.76 -13.57
C ALA A 487 2.05 -15.09 -14.52
N LEU A 488 1.72 -13.81 -14.28
CA LEU A 488 0.89 -13.03 -15.21
C LEU A 488 1.71 -12.58 -16.42
N LEU A 489 2.97 -12.17 -16.18
CA LEU A 489 3.86 -11.70 -17.24
C LEU A 489 4.11 -12.77 -18.32
N ASP A 490 4.24 -14.03 -17.92
CA ASP A 490 4.46 -15.17 -18.82
C ASP A 490 3.27 -15.40 -19.79
N ARG A 491 2.08 -14.92 -19.46
CA ARG A 491 0.87 -15.01 -20.30
C ARG A 491 0.61 -13.77 -21.14
N MET A 492 1.42 -12.72 -20.96
CA MET A 492 1.21 -11.42 -21.59
C MET A 492 2.26 -11.12 -22.64
N GLU A 493 1.83 -10.63 -23.77
CA GLU A 493 2.71 -10.00 -24.75
C GLU A 493 2.94 -8.54 -24.35
N VAL A 494 4.15 -8.25 -23.90
CA VAL A 494 4.51 -6.91 -23.41
C VAL A 494 4.86 -5.98 -24.57
N ILE A 495 4.15 -4.86 -24.66
CA ILE A 495 4.39 -3.78 -25.60
C ILE A 495 4.81 -2.54 -24.81
N GLU A 496 6.08 -2.17 -24.90
CA GLU A 496 6.60 -1.02 -24.15
C GLU A 496 6.29 0.30 -24.87
N LEU A 497 5.67 1.22 -24.12
CA LEU A 497 5.40 2.58 -24.56
C LEU A 497 6.49 3.50 -24.01
N PRO A 498 7.32 4.08 -24.87
CA PRO A 498 8.35 5.01 -24.43
C PRO A 498 7.75 6.36 -23.97
N SER A 499 8.57 7.17 -23.33
CA SER A 499 8.25 8.57 -23.05
C SER A 499 8.10 9.36 -24.36
N TYR A 500 7.21 10.36 -24.34
CA TYR A 500 7.08 11.27 -25.47
C TYR A 500 8.22 12.29 -25.51
N THR A 501 8.73 12.51 -26.72
CA THR A 501 9.68 13.59 -26.96
C THR A 501 8.98 14.96 -26.90
N ARG A 502 9.78 16.02 -26.76
CA ARG A 502 9.28 17.40 -26.76
C ARG A 502 8.42 17.72 -27.99
N GLU A 503 8.86 17.26 -29.16
CA GLU A 503 8.15 17.46 -30.42
C GLU A 503 6.85 16.64 -30.49
N GLU A 504 6.88 15.38 -30.03
CA GLU A 504 5.67 14.56 -29.93
C GLU A 504 4.65 15.17 -28.97
N LYS A 505 5.07 15.66 -27.79
CA LYS A 505 4.21 16.38 -26.84
C LYS A 505 3.56 17.61 -27.46
N PHE A 506 4.34 18.37 -28.23
CA PHE A 506 3.84 19.54 -28.97
C PHE A 506 2.75 19.15 -29.98
N GLN A 507 3.01 18.15 -30.81
CA GLN A 507 2.04 17.67 -31.80
C GLN A 507 0.77 17.12 -31.15
N ILE A 508 0.92 16.35 -30.05
CA ILE A 508 -0.20 15.84 -29.27
C ILE A 508 -1.01 16.99 -28.65
N ALA A 509 -0.32 17.98 -28.09
CA ALA A 509 -0.99 19.16 -27.52
C ALA A 509 -1.81 19.90 -28.57
N LYS A 510 -1.22 20.16 -29.74
CA LYS A 510 -1.83 20.94 -30.82
C LYS A 510 -2.99 20.20 -31.49
N ARG A 511 -2.80 18.91 -31.81
CA ARG A 511 -3.77 18.13 -32.60
C ARG A 511 -4.89 17.49 -31.76
N HIS A 512 -4.60 17.10 -30.51
CA HIS A 512 -5.52 16.32 -29.68
C HIS A 512 -5.95 17.06 -28.40
N LEU A 513 -4.99 17.55 -27.58
CA LEU A 513 -5.35 18.07 -26.27
C LEU A 513 -6.06 19.43 -26.35
N MET A 514 -5.57 20.38 -27.14
CA MET A 514 -6.19 21.71 -27.26
C MET A 514 -7.62 21.66 -27.80
N PRO A 515 -7.93 20.90 -28.88
CA PRO A 515 -9.31 20.76 -29.34
C PRO A 515 -10.22 20.14 -28.27
N LYS A 516 -9.76 19.06 -27.63
CA LYS A 516 -10.48 18.37 -26.57
C LYS A 516 -10.74 19.28 -25.36
N GLN A 517 -9.74 20.08 -24.93
CA GLN A 517 -9.90 20.97 -23.78
C GLN A 517 -10.80 22.17 -24.13
N ARG A 518 -10.75 22.67 -25.34
CA ARG A 518 -11.70 23.71 -25.79
C ARG A 518 -13.14 23.22 -25.71
N GLU A 519 -13.41 22.06 -26.28
CA GLU A 519 -14.74 21.45 -26.27
C GLU A 519 -15.24 21.22 -24.83
N ARG A 520 -14.41 20.66 -23.97
CA ARG A 520 -14.73 20.40 -22.55
C ARG A 520 -15.05 21.65 -21.73
N HIS A 521 -14.49 22.79 -22.11
CA HIS A 521 -14.72 24.06 -21.42
C HIS A 521 -15.70 24.98 -22.18
N GLY A 522 -16.41 24.47 -23.19
CA GLY A 522 -17.40 25.23 -23.96
C GLY A 522 -16.80 26.38 -24.80
N LEU A 523 -15.52 26.31 -25.15
CA LEU A 523 -14.82 27.31 -25.91
C LEU A 523 -14.67 26.88 -27.38
N THR A 524 -14.80 27.84 -28.29
CA THR A 524 -14.60 27.66 -29.73
C THR A 524 -13.17 28.05 -30.13
N ALA A 525 -12.74 27.60 -31.30
CA ALA A 525 -11.44 27.99 -31.88
C ALA A 525 -11.33 29.49 -32.20
N GLN A 526 -12.47 30.20 -32.28
CA GLN A 526 -12.52 31.64 -32.47
C GLN A 526 -12.32 32.45 -31.18
N GLN A 527 -12.62 31.83 -30.01
CA GLN A 527 -12.51 32.48 -28.71
C GLN A 527 -11.12 32.32 -28.07
N ILE A 528 -10.45 31.18 -28.25
CA ILE A 528 -9.11 30.95 -27.68
C ILE A 528 -8.15 30.35 -28.71
N ALA A 529 -6.92 30.88 -28.69
CA ALA A 529 -5.76 30.29 -29.34
C ALA A 529 -4.55 30.31 -28.40
N VAL A 530 -3.73 29.30 -28.48
CA VAL A 530 -2.43 29.22 -27.81
C VAL A 530 -1.37 29.13 -28.88
N THR A 531 -0.39 30.01 -28.84
CA THR A 531 0.67 30.01 -29.85
C THR A 531 1.58 28.79 -29.71
N ASP A 532 2.21 28.38 -30.82
CA ASP A 532 3.15 27.24 -30.80
C ASP A 532 4.29 27.47 -29.80
N GLY A 533 4.84 28.69 -29.73
CA GLY A 533 5.84 29.07 -28.74
C GLY A 533 5.36 28.95 -27.29
N ALA A 534 4.07 29.27 -27.03
CA ALA A 534 3.50 29.06 -25.68
C ALA A 534 3.35 27.59 -25.34
N ILE A 535 2.98 26.73 -26.28
CA ILE A 535 2.91 25.28 -26.04
C ILE A 535 4.30 24.71 -25.72
N TYR A 536 5.34 25.12 -26.46
CA TYR A 536 6.72 24.70 -26.16
C TYR A 536 7.17 25.22 -24.78
N ASP A 537 6.87 26.47 -24.46
CA ASP A 537 7.21 27.04 -23.13
C ASP A 537 6.51 26.29 -21.99
N ILE A 538 5.25 25.84 -22.20
CA ILE A 538 4.55 25.01 -21.21
C ILE A 538 5.24 23.67 -21.06
N ILE A 539 5.64 23.03 -22.14
CA ILE A 539 6.33 21.74 -22.13
C ILE A 539 7.66 21.84 -21.38
N ASP A 540 8.44 22.90 -21.65
CA ASP A 540 9.79 23.07 -21.15
C ASP A 540 9.82 23.54 -19.69
N HIS A 541 8.94 24.49 -19.30
CA HIS A 541 9.04 25.19 -18.03
C HIS A 541 7.90 24.94 -17.04
N TYR A 542 6.80 24.29 -17.47
CA TYR A 542 5.64 24.03 -16.62
C TYR A 542 5.27 22.55 -16.52
N THR A 543 6.00 21.65 -17.22
CA THR A 543 5.76 20.21 -17.14
C THR A 543 7.05 19.42 -17.04
N ARG A 544 7.15 18.50 -16.06
CA ARG A 544 8.24 17.53 -15.91
C ARG A 544 7.60 16.15 -15.82
N GLU A 545 7.33 15.55 -16.97
CA GLU A 545 6.63 14.26 -17.08
C GLU A 545 7.02 13.49 -18.35
N ALA A 546 6.96 12.16 -18.31
CA ALA A 546 7.19 11.32 -19.46
C ALA A 546 6.05 11.40 -20.50
N GLY A 547 4.82 11.48 -20.03
CA GLY A 547 3.62 11.58 -20.85
C GLY A 547 3.12 13.00 -21.05
N VAL A 548 1.80 13.17 -21.17
CA VAL A 548 1.14 14.45 -21.44
C VAL A 548 0.02 14.80 -20.43
N ARG A 549 -0.01 14.14 -19.27
CA ARG A 549 -1.09 14.32 -18.29
C ARG A 549 -1.05 15.70 -17.61
N THR A 550 0.14 16.15 -17.25
CA THR A 550 0.33 17.48 -16.65
C THR A 550 0.17 18.55 -17.72
N LEU A 551 0.66 18.32 -18.94
CA LEU A 551 0.45 19.19 -20.09
C LEU A 551 -1.06 19.39 -20.35
N GLU A 552 -1.84 18.32 -20.38
CA GLU A 552 -3.30 18.40 -20.51
C GLU A 552 -3.93 19.26 -19.39
N ARG A 553 -3.48 19.09 -18.13
CA ARG A 553 -3.94 19.90 -16.98
C ARG A 553 -3.57 21.39 -17.12
N ARG A 554 -2.37 21.70 -17.63
CA ARG A 554 -1.96 23.09 -17.86
C ARG A 554 -2.78 23.73 -18.97
N LEU A 555 -2.99 23.03 -20.08
CA LEU A 555 -3.88 23.50 -21.17
C LEU A 555 -5.32 23.69 -20.70
N ALA A 556 -5.84 22.77 -19.87
CA ALA A 556 -7.14 22.92 -19.23
C ALA A 556 -7.23 24.18 -18.34
N ALA A 557 -6.15 24.50 -17.60
CA ALA A 557 -6.08 25.72 -16.78
C ALA A 557 -6.15 27.00 -17.64
N LEU A 558 -5.47 27.01 -18.79
CA LEU A 558 -5.58 28.11 -19.75
C LEU A 558 -7.02 28.26 -20.27
N CYS A 559 -7.66 27.13 -20.64
CA CYS A 559 -9.04 27.16 -21.11
C CYS A 559 -10.01 27.65 -20.04
N ARG A 560 -9.85 27.23 -18.77
CA ARG A 560 -10.69 27.71 -17.66
C ARG A 560 -10.57 29.22 -17.44
N LYS A 561 -9.34 29.74 -17.40
CA LYS A 561 -9.12 31.18 -17.23
C LYS A 561 -9.62 32.00 -18.43
N ALA A 562 -9.47 31.45 -19.63
CA ALA A 562 -10.03 32.09 -20.82
C ALA A 562 -11.57 32.08 -20.81
N ALA A 563 -12.20 30.96 -20.40
CA ALA A 563 -13.64 30.87 -20.25
C ALA A 563 -14.16 31.90 -19.23
N ALA A 564 -13.48 32.07 -18.10
CA ALA A 564 -13.83 33.10 -17.10
C ALA A 564 -13.80 34.51 -17.70
N LYS A 565 -12.77 34.87 -18.48
CA LYS A 565 -12.66 36.16 -19.14
C LYS A 565 -13.75 36.40 -20.19
N VAL A 566 -14.11 35.34 -20.94
CA VAL A 566 -15.20 35.40 -21.91
C VAL A 566 -16.55 35.63 -21.24
N VAL A 567 -16.82 34.93 -20.13
CA VAL A 567 -18.07 35.11 -19.37
C VAL A 567 -18.15 36.45 -18.65
N ALA A 568 -17.01 36.95 -18.15
CA ALA A 568 -16.93 38.26 -17.51
C ALA A 568 -17.07 39.44 -18.50
N GLY A 569 -17.06 39.17 -19.81
CA GLY A 569 -17.11 40.21 -20.83
C GLY A 569 -15.81 41.01 -20.96
N GLU A 570 -14.72 40.49 -20.39
CA GLU A 570 -13.38 41.13 -20.42
C GLU A 570 -12.63 40.87 -21.74
N ALA A 571 -13.21 40.09 -22.63
CA ALA A 571 -12.56 39.68 -23.89
C ALA A 571 -13.29 40.27 -25.10
N ASP A 572 -12.77 41.34 -25.66
CA ASP A 572 -13.18 41.87 -26.97
C ASP A 572 -12.58 41.07 -28.11
N GLY A 573 -13.04 39.82 -28.29
CA GLY A 573 -12.62 38.98 -29.42
C GLY A 573 -11.80 37.73 -29.01
N LYS A 574 -10.88 37.34 -29.93
CA LYS A 574 -10.09 36.12 -29.75
C LYS A 574 -8.95 36.28 -28.76
N ILE A 575 -8.97 35.53 -27.64
CA ILE A 575 -7.88 35.48 -26.66
C ILE A 575 -6.74 34.66 -27.27
N THR A 576 -5.61 35.32 -27.57
CA THR A 576 -4.41 34.64 -28.08
C THR A 576 -3.34 34.65 -27.00
N ILE A 577 -3.04 33.48 -26.43
CA ILE A 577 -2.07 33.32 -25.34
C ILE A 577 -0.67 33.11 -25.93
N LYS A 578 0.26 34.04 -25.64
CA LYS A 578 1.68 33.96 -26.02
C LYS A 578 2.53 33.45 -24.86
N ALA A 579 3.76 33.02 -25.15
CA ALA A 579 4.70 32.52 -24.13
C ALA A 579 4.99 33.55 -23.02
N ALA A 580 5.07 34.83 -23.36
CA ALA A 580 5.31 35.92 -22.40
C ALA A 580 4.15 36.11 -21.40
N GLU A 581 2.94 35.71 -21.74
CA GLU A 581 1.73 35.88 -20.93
C GLU A 581 1.43 34.66 -20.06
N LEU A 582 2.16 33.55 -20.23
CA LEU A 582 1.97 32.34 -19.47
C LEU A 582 2.07 32.51 -17.95
N PRO A 583 3.00 33.32 -17.42
CA PRO A 583 3.05 33.57 -15.97
C PRO A 583 1.74 34.10 -15.39
N ASP A 584 0.98 34.90 -16.12
CA ASP A 584 -0.31 35.46 -15.67
C ASP A 584 -1.40 34.38 -15.57
N TYR A 585 -1.27 33.36 -16.42
CA TYR A 585 -2.22 32.22 -16.46
C TYR A 585 -1.81 31.06 -15.58
N LEU A 586 -0.52 30.71 -15.53
CA LEU A 586 -0.03 29.47 -14.90
C LEU A 586 0.84 29.71 -13.65
N GLY A 587 1.14 30.99 -13.36
CA GLY A 587 2.11 31.38 -12.33
C GLY A 587 3.54 31.39 -12.88
N PRO A 588 4.54 31.68 -12.04
CA PRO A 588 5.93 31.77 -12.47
C PRO A 588 6.42 30.42 -13.02
N ARG A 589 7.38 30.45 -13.92
CA ARG A 589 8.09 29.28 -14.39
C ARG A 589 8.82 28.63 -13.23
N TYR A 590 8.64 27.32 -13.03
CA TYR A 590 9.27 26.59 -11.93
C TYR A 590 10.34 25.58 -12.37
N ILE A 591 10.45 25.35 -13.69
CA ILE A 591 11.54 24.60 -14.28
C ILE A 591 12.43 25.60 -14.97
N THR A 592 13.63 25.77 -14.48
CA THR A 592 14.69 26.53 -15.12
C THR A 592 15.50 25.61 -16.01
N ASP A 593 16.02 26.15 -17.12
CA ASP A 593 16.93 25.37 -17.96
C ASP A 593 18.18 25.01 -17.17
N ASP A 594 18.64 23.78 -17.36
CA ASP A 594 19.92 23.31 -16.82
C ASP A 594 21.02 24.25 -17.33
N ILE A 595 21.84 24.74 -16.42
CA ILE A 595 22.94 25.66 -16.80
C ILE A 595 24.06 24.77 -17.33
N VAL A 596 24.06 24.54 -18.65
CA VAL A 596 25.22 23.92 -19.30
C VAL A 596 26.35 24.95 -19.26
N PRO A 597 27.54 24.61 -18.78
CA PRO A 597 28.69 25.49 -18.82
C PRO A 597 28.92 25.96 -20.26
N LYS A 598 29.23 27.23 -20.44
CA LYS A 598 29.55 27.80 -21.77
C LYS A 598 31.03 27.72 -22.10
N GLU A 599 31.83 27.34 -21.13
CA GLU A 599 33.29 27.25 -21.23
C GLU A 599 33.76 25.87 -20.77
N ASP A 600 34.91 25.46 -21.28
CA ASP A 600 35.54 24.20 -20.94
C ASP A 600 36.05 24.24 -19.50
N CYS A 601 35.62 23.33 -18.65
CA CYS A 601 35.89 23.33 -17.22
C CYS A 601 36.71 22.09 -16.79
N ILE A 602 37.55 22.27 -15.76
CA ILE A 602 38.28 21.17 -15.15
C ILE A 602 37.41 20.48 -14.10
N GLY A 603 37.37 19.18 -14.13
CA GLY A 603 36.60 18.36 -13.14
C GLY A 603 35.08 18.43 -13.27
N LEU A 604 34.54 19.08 -14.29
CA LEU A 604 33.09 19.17 -14.58
C LEU A 604 32.78 18.47 -15.90
N VAL A 605 31.92 17.46 -15.86
CA VAL A 605 31.56 16.64 -17.03
C VAL A 605 30.06 16.49 -17.14
N ASN A 606 29.54 16.62 -18.36
CA ASN A 606 28.14 16.39 -18.64
C ASN A 606 27.89 14.88 -18.93
N GLY A 607 27.22 14.21 -18.04
CA GLY A 607 26.66 12.88 -18.25
C GLY A 607 25.21 12.95 -18.70
N LEU A 608 24.65 11.80 -19.03
CA LEU A 608 23.25 11.64 -19.42
C LEU A 608 22.59 10.56 -18.56
N ALA A 609 21.53 10.93 -17.90
CA ALA A 609 20.71 10.03 -17.07
C ALA A 609 19.36 9.80 -17.74
N TRP A 610 18.77 8.66 -17.42
CA TRP A 610 17.38 8.34 -17.71
C TRP A 610 16.60 8.26 -16.39
N THR A 611 15.43 8.90 -16.37
CA THR A 611 14.53 8.93 -15.22
C THR A 611 13.12 8.52 -15.67
N ALA A 612 12.24 8.23 -14.70
CA ALA A 612 10.85 7.92 -14.99
C ALA A 612 10.10 9.06 -15.72
N VAL A 613 10.67 10.28 -15.75
CA VAL A 613 10.07 11.44 -16.42
C VAL A 613 10.73 11.77 -17.77
N GLY A 614 11.78 11.05 -18.14
CA GLY A 614 12.51 11.23 -19.40
C GLY A 614 14.03 11.31 -19.19
N GLY A 615 14.76 11.75 -20.21
CA GLY A 615 16.19 11.98 -20.10
C GLY A 615 16.53 13.31 -19.41
N GLU A 616 17.62 13.31 -18.67
CA GLU A 616 18.14 14.49 -17.98
C GLU A 616 19.65 14.60 -18.17
N LEU A 617 20.16 15.85 -18.13
CA LEU A 617 21.59 16.08 -18.10
C LEU A 617 22.09 15.86 -16.66
N LEU A 618 23.07 14.99 -16.50
CA LEU A 618 23.67 14.69 -15.21
C LEU A 618 25.08 15.28 -15.16
N GLN A 619 25.24 16.38 -14.48
CA GLN A 619 26.57 16.94 -14.25
C GLN A 619 27.32 16.15 -13.18
N VAL A 620 28.60 15.92 -13.40
CA VAL A 620 29.50 15.29 -12.44
C VAL A 620 30.63 16.26 -12.15
N GLU A 621 30.70 16.71 -10.92
CA GLU A 621 31.73 17.61 -10.43
C GLU A 621 32.75 16.84 -9.60
N THR A 622 34.02 17.02 -9.88
CA THR A 622 35.10 16.39 -9.12
C THR A 622 36.09 17.45 -8.64
N ALA A 623 36.26 17.51 -7.34
CA ALA A 623 37.26 18.33 -6.69
C ALA A 623 38.36 17.44 -6.10
N VAL A 624 39.60 17.84 -6.32
CA VAL A 624 40.78 17.16 -5.78
C VAL A 624 41.56 18.15 -4.92
N VAL A 625 41.78 17.80 -3.66
CA VAL A 625 42.49 18.65 -2.71
C VAL A 625 43.61 17.84 -2.01
N PRO A 626 44.70 18.47 -1.53
CA PRO A 626 45.63 17.77 -0.69
C PRO A 626 44.98 17.14 0.53
N GLY A 627 45.30 15.88 0.83
CA GLY A 627 44.60 15.16 1.88
C GLY A 627 45.28 13.85 2.30
N THR A 628 44.46 12.89 2.68
CA THR A 628 44.91 11.59 3.23
C THR A 628 44.42 10.38 2.41
N GLY A 629 43.97 10.61 1.17
CA GLY A 629 43.45 9.57 0.27
C GLY A 629 41.96 9.25 0.48
N LYS A 630 41.20 10.12 1.09
CA LYS A 630 39.76 9.91 1.28
C LYS A 630 38.98 10.18 -0.01
N THR A 631 38.10 9.28 -0.35
CA THR A 631 37.11 9.50 -1.42
C THR A 631 35.76 9.78 -0.81
N MET A 632 35.15 10.89 -1.16
CA MET A 632 33.81 11.29 -0.76
C MET A 632 32.90 11.37 -1.98
N THR A 633 31.69 10.86 -1.84
CA THR A 633 30.63 10.97 -2.85
C THR A 633 29.43 11.63 -2.27
N THR A 634 28.85 12.60 -2.96
CA THR A 634 27.62 13.29 -2.53
C THR A 634 26.64 13.43 -3.70
N GLY A 635 25.33 13.56 -3.41
CA GLY A 635 24.29 13.71 -4.44
C GLY A 635 23.20 12.65 -4.40
N SER A 636 22.96 12.01 -3.23
CA SER A 636 21.92 10.98 -3.06
C SER A 636 22.08 9.78 -4.00
N LEU A 637 23.28 9.17 -3.95
CA LEU A 637 23.66 8.05 -4.82
C LEU A 637 23.18 6.71 -4.25
N GLY A 638 22.58 5.88 -5.10
CA GLY A 638 22.32 4.48 -4.82
C GLY A 638 23.60 3.63 -4.84
N ASP A 639 23.47 2.38 -4.48
CA ASP A 639 24.64 1.50 -4.29
C ASP A 639 25.30 1.16 -5.62
N VAL A 640 24.54 0.93 -6.69
CA VAL A 640 25.10 0.65 -8.03
C VAL A 640 25.95 1.83 -8.54
N MET A 641 25.51 3.05 -8.29
CA MET A 641 26.27 4.24 -8.70
C MET A 641 27.56 4.41 -7.87
N LYS A 642 27.54 4.10 -6.56
CA LYS A 642 28.74 4.09 -5.70
C LYS A 642 29.76 3.03 -6.15
N GLU A 643 29.28 1.84 -6.56
CA GLU A 643 30.11 0.79 -7.15
C GLU A 643 30.75 1.27 -8.45
N SER A 644 29.99 1.93 -9.32
CA SER A 644 30.46 2.51 -10.57
C SER A 644 31.57 3.56 -10.33
N VAL A 645 31.44 4.43 -9.32
CA VAL A 645 32.46 5.37 -8.89
C VAL A 645 33.71 4.64 -8.42
N SER A 646 33.57 3.58 -7.62
CA SER A 646 34.67 2.78 -7.11
C SER A 646 35.45 2.06 -8.24
N ALA A 647 34.69 1.57 -9.25
CA ALA A 647 35.27 0.97 -10.45
C ALA A 647 36.08 2.00 -11.26
N ALA A 648 35.57 3.21 -11.44
CA ALA A 648 36.26 4.31 -12.13
C ALA A 648 37.57 4.68 -11.43
N ILE A 649 37.56 4.84 -10.10
CA ILE A 649 38.77 5.13 -9.31
C ILE A 649 39.79 3.99 -9.44
N THR A 650 39.35 2.75 -9.38
CA THR A 650 40.24 1.59 -9.50
C THR A 650 40.88 1.53 -10.89
N TYR A 651 40.08 1.81 -11.94
CA TYR A 651 40.60 1.89 -13.30
C TYR A 651 41.70 2.96 -13.42
N ILE A 652 41.43 4.18 -12.95
CA ILE A 652 42.42 5.28 -13.01
C ILE A 652 43.69 4.93 -12.27
N ARG A 653 43.63 4.29 -11.11
CA ARG A 653 44.78 3.80 -10.38
C ARG A 653 45.62 2.81 -11.20
N SER A 654 44.97 1.98 -12.03
CA SER A 654 45.69 0.99 -12.87
C SER A 654 46.34 1.62 -14.09
N VAL A 655 45.92 2.83 -14.51
CA VAL A 655 46.43 3.51 -15.72
C VAL A 655 47.02 4.89 -15.43
N ALA A 656 47.27 5.23 -14.17
CA ALA A 656 47.73 6.55 -13.74
C ALA A 656 48.98 7.03 -14.49
N ASP A 657 50.00 6.15 -14.63
CA ASP A 657 51.23 6.45 -15.37
C ASP A 657 50.96 6.81 -16.85
N ARG A 658 49.93 6.20 -17.46
CA ARG A 658 49.59 6.46 -18.85
C ARG A 658 49.06 7.87 -19.08
N TYR A 659 48.41 8.43 -18.06
CA TYR A 659 47.76 9.75 -18.11
C TYR A 659 48.51 10.84 -17.35
N GLU A 660 49.81 10.58 -17.03
CA GLU A 660 50.66 11.51 -16.28
C GLU A 660 50.08 11.95 -14.92
N ILE A 661 49.26 11.06 -14.31
CA ILE A 661 48.67 11.26 -12.99
C ILE A 661 49.63 10.66 -11.94
N GLU A 662 49.95 11.44 -10.89
CA GLU A 662 50.81 10.98 -9.79
C GLU A 662 50.26 9.67 -9.18
N ASN A 663 51.09 8.61 -9.17
CA ASN A 663 50.72 7.30 -8.66
C ASN A 663 50.43 7.28 -7.16
N THR A 664 50.68 8.36 -6.44
CA THR A 664 50.40 8.54 -5.02
C THR A 664 49.09 9.23 -4.75
N PHE A 665 48.34 9.68 -5.77
CA PHE A 665 47.13 10.48 -5.61
C PHE A 665 46.15 9.88 -4.63
N TYR A 666 46.03 8.55 -4.57
CA TYR A 666 45.15 7.83 -3.66
C TYR A 666 45.59 7.82 -2.20
N LYS A 667 46.78 8.41 -1.88
CA LYS A 667 47.31 8.54 -0.51
C LYS A 667 47.39 10.00 -0.08
N ASP A 668 47.71 10.90 -1.03
CA ASP A 668 48.11 12.28 -0.76
C ASP A 668 47.02 13.30 -1.17
N LYS A 669 45.95 12.86 -1.86
CA LYS A 669 44.86 13.71 -2.30
C LYS A 669 43.52 13.17 -1.85
N ASP A 670 42.69 14.02 -1.29
CA ASP A 670 41.27 13.72 -1.03
C ASP A 670 40.45 14.07 -2.27
N ILE A 671 39.56 13.18 -2.67
CA ILE A 671 38.77 13.30 -3.87
C ILE A 671 37.31 13.43 -3.45
N HIS A 672 36.65 14.50 -3.88
CA HIS A 672 35.22 14.68 -3.68
C HIS A 672 34.50 14.68 -5.04
N ILE A 673 33.62 13.73 -5.23
CA ILE A 673 32.78 13.61 -6.42
C ILE A 673 31.36 13.99 -6.03
N HIS A 674 30.86 15.02 -6.66
CA HIS A 674 29.52 15.57 -6.41
C HIS A 674 28.62 15.39 -7.63
N PHE A 675 27.42 14.90 -7.39
CA PHE A 675 26.35 14.87 -8.38
C PHE A 675 25.28 15.87 -7.93
N PRO A 676 25.16 17.03 -8.57
CA PRO A 676 24.18 18.08 -8.22
C PRO A 676 22.74 17.54 -8.18
N GLU A 677 21.82 18.33 -7.60
CA GLU A 677 20.43 17.94 -7.36
C GLU A 677 20.28 16.77 -6.37
N GLY A 678 20.86 16.88 -5.18
CA GLY A 678 20.82 15.85 -4.13
C GLY A 678 19.41 15.45 -3.63
N ALA A 679 18.37 16.22 -3.96
CA ALA A 679 16.99 15.87 -3.64
C ALA A 679 16.42 14.71 -4.50
N VAL A 680 17.05 14.43 -5.65
CA VAL A 680 16.63 13.35 -6.56
C VAL A 680 17.56 12.16 -6.37
N PRO A 681 17.08 10.99 -5.92
CA PRO A 681 17.89 9.78 -5.83
C PRO A 681 18.41 9.38 -7.22
N LYS A 682 19.70 9.04 -7.29
CA LYS A 682 20.39 8.65 -8.53
C LYS A 682 20.99 7.26 -8.34
N ASP A 683 20.66 6.34 -9.22
CA ASP A 683 21.24 5.00 -9.22
C ASP A 683 21.40 4.48 -10.65
N GLY A 684 22.48 3.70 -10.85
CA GLY A 684 22.75 3.08 -12.14
C GLY A 684 24.22 3.14 -12.55
N PRO A 685 24.70 2.19 -13.37
CA PRO A 685 26.10 2.08 -13.75
C PRO A 685 26.52 3.03 -14.89
N SER A 686 25.56 3.67 -15.60
CA SER A 686 25.79 4.40 -16.85
C SER A 686 26.57 5.72 -16.72
N ALA A 687 26.87 6.18 -15.48
CA ALA A 687 27.71 7.33 -15.21
C ALA A 687 29.21 6.99 -15.07
N GLY A 688 29.60 5.73 -15.28
CA GLY A 688 30.98 5.26 -15.06
C GLY A 688 31.99 6.01 -15.90
N ILE A 689 31.77 6.15 -17.21
CA ILE A 689 32.70 6.90 -18.10
C ILE A 689 32.69 8.40 -17.77
N THR A 690 31.55 8.96 -17.36
CA THR A 690 31.45 10.38 -16.97
C THR A 690 32.28 10.65 -15.72
N THR A 691 32.13 9.82 -14.71
CA THR A 691 32.91 9.92 -13.45
C THR A 691 34.40 9.73 -13.70
N CYS A 692 34.75 8.75 -14.54
CA CYS A 692 36.15 8.52 -14.89
C CYS A 692 36.77 9.73 -15.63
N THR A 693 36.03 10.31 -16.57
CA THR A 693 36.46 11.53 -17.28
C THR A 693 36.64 12.71 -16.33
N ALA A 694 35.70 12.92 -15.39
CA ALA A 694 35.78 13.99 -14.41
C ALA A 694 36.99 13.83 -13.48
N LEU A 695 37.28 12.60 -13.07
CA LEU A 695 38.47 12.27 -12.26
C LEU A 695 39.77 12.51 -13.00
N VAL A 696 39.90 12.03 -14.26
CA VAL A 696 41.08 12.25 -15.08
C VAL A 696 41.29 13.74 -15.35
N SER A 697 40.25 14.46 -15.64
CA SER A 697 40.28 15.92 -15.81
C SER A 697 40.78 16.65 -14.55
N ALA A 698 40.20 16.32 -13.38
CA ALA A 698 40.58 16.96 -12.12
C ALA A 698 42.00 16.59 -11.65
N LEU A 699 42.43 15.34 -11.82
CA LEU A 699 43.76 14.86 -11.42
C LEU A 699 44.83 15.35 -12.37
N GLY A 700 44.54 15.39 -13.68
CA GLY A 700 45.47 15.86 -14.73
C GLY A 700 45.42 17.34 -15.00
N ASN A 701 44.48 18.09 -14.34
CA ASN A 701 44.24 19.51 -14.56
C ASN A 701 43.94 19.86 -16.02
N ILE A 702 43.14 19.07 -16.73
CA ILE A 702 42.82 19.16 -18.13
C ILE A 702 41.36 19.51 -18.30
N PRO A 703 41.00 20.59 -19.00
CA PRO A 703 39.59 20.93 -19.21
C PRO A 703 38.83 19.89 -20.03
N VAL A 704 37.56 19.70 -19.68
CA VAL A 704 36.60 18.89 -20.44
C VAL A 704 35.79 19.81 -21.34
N ARG A 705 35.53 19.39 -22.55
CA ARG A 705 34.72 20.13 -23.52
C ARG A 705 33.28 20.27 -23.03
N HIS A 706 32.80 21.51 -22.97
CA HIS A 706 31.47 21.87 -22.51
C HIS A 706 30.34 21.37 -23.47
N ASP A 707 30.66 21.24 -24.78
CA ASP A 707 29.72 20.82 -25.82
C ASP A 707 29.60 19.30 -25.97
N VAL A 708 30.24 18.52 -25.07
CA VAL A 708 30.26 17.05 -25.06
C VAL A 708 29.47 16.55 -23.86
N ALA A 709 28.60 15.57 -24.09
CA ALA A 709 28.01 14.74 -23.04
C ALA A 709 28.31 13.26 -23.30
N MET A 710 28.23 12.44 -22.29
CA MET A 710 28.57 11.04 -22.40
C MET A 710 27.68 10.15 -21.54
N THR A 711 27.58 8.88 -21.90
CA THR A 711 26.94 7.85 -21.10
C THR A 711 27.57 6.49 -21.40
N GLY A 712 27.86 5.71 -20.39
CA GLY A 712 28.46 4.38 -20.53
C GLY A 712 28.86 3.80 -19.18
N GLU A 713 28.77 2.50 -19.06
CA GLU A 713 29.33 1.77 -17.92
C GLU A 713 30.81 1.48 -18.18
N ILE A 714 31.63 1.59 -17.14
CA ILE A 714 33.07 1.31 -17.21
C ILE A 714 33.42 0.01 -16.49
N THR A 715 34.25 -0.80 -17.10
CA THR A 715 34.86 -1.96 -16.41
C THR A 715 36.21 -1.60 -15.81
N LEU A 716 36.74 -2.42 -14.90
CA LEU A 716 38.09 -2.27 -14.29
C LEU A 716 39.24 -2.30 -15.31
N ARG A 717 38.98 -2.73 -16.55
CA ARG A 717 39.94 -2.75 -17.65
C ARG A 717 39.71 -1.63 -18.67
N GLY A 718 38.85 -0.67 -18.38
CA GLY A 718 38.57 0.46 -19.25
C GLY A 718 37.68 0.16 -20.47
N ARG A 719 37.00 -1.00 -20.52
CA ARG A 719 36.00 -1.25 -21.57
C ARG A 719 34.72 -0.51 -21.25
N VAL A 720 34.07 0.00 -22.28
CA VAL A 720 32.77 0.67 -22.20
C VAL A 720 31.68 -0.31 -22.56
N LEU A 721 30.69 -0.47 -21.63
CA LEU A 721 29.60 -1.40 -21.78
C LEU A 721 28.29 -0.68 -22.13
N ALA A 722 27.34 -1.44 -22.70
CA ALA A 722 26.03 -0.97 -23.14
C ALA A 722 25.22 -0.31 -22.01
N ILE A 723 24.36 0.62 -22.43
CA ILE A 723 23.43 1.33 -21.53
C ILE A 723 21.99 1.24 -22.06
N GLY A 724 21.03 1.48 -21.16
CA GLY A 724 19.63 1.64 -21.53
C GLY A 724 19.21 3.10 -21.71
N GLY A 725 18.08 3.32 -22.41
CA GLY A 725 17.43 4.62 -22.54
C GLY A 725 18.21 5.63 -23.40
N LEU A 726 18.87 5.18 -24.45
CA LEU A 726 19.64 6.07 -25.35
C LEU A 726 18.75 7.11 -26.01
N ARG A 727 17.49 6.79 -26.33
CA ARG A 727 16.54 7.72 -26.95
C ARG A 727 16.27 8.92 -26.03
N GLU A 728 15.95 8.69 -24.79
CA GLU A 728 15.68 9.72 -23.79
C GLU A 728 16.92 10.53 -23.46
N LYS A 729 18.05 9.87 -23.28
CA LYS A 729 19.36 10.51 -23.01
C LYS A 729 19.79 11.44 -24.16
N SER A 730 19.63 10.98 -25.40
CA SER A 730 19.98 11.79 -26.58
C SER A 730 19.07 13.01 -26.74
N MET A 731 17.78 12.88 -26.37
CA MET A 731 16.87 14.02 -26.35
C MET A 731 17.24 15.06 -25.29
N ALA A 732 17.70 14.62 -24.12
CA ALA A 732 18.20 15.53 -23.08
C ALA A 732 19.46 16.30 -23.56
N ALA A 733 20.36 15.60 -24.23
CA ALA A 733 21.52 16.25 -24.83
C ALA A 733 21.12 17.32 -25.86
N TYR A 734 20.18 16.98 -26.76
CA TYR A 734 19.65 17.91 -27.76
C TYR A 734 18.99 19.15 -27.13
N LYS A 735 18.12 18.94 -26.10
CA LYS A 735 17.43 20.03 -25.38
C LYS A 735 18.41 21.01 -24.76
N ASN A 736 19.50 20.51 -24.18
CA ASN A 736 20.52 21.30 -23.52
C ASN A 736 21.62 21.84 -24.45
N GLY A 737 21.45 21.70 -25.77
CA GLY A 737 22.34 22.28 -26.75
C GLY A 737 23.69 21.57 -26.89
N ILE A 738 23.84 20.35 -26.37
CA ILE A 738 25.03 19.51 -26.52
C ILE A 738 25.18 19.13 -28.00
N LYS A 739 26.39 19.28 -28.52
CA LYS A 739 26.70 19.00 -29.93
C LYS A 739 27.18 17.59 -30.16
N THR A 740 27.86 17.01 -29.18
CA THR A 740 28.50 15.69 -29.31
C THR A 740 28.10 14.79 -28.13
N VAL A 741 27.65 13.58 -28.43
CA VAL A 741 27.34 12.57 -27.41
C VAL A 741 28.20 11.34 -27.63
N ILE A 742 28.97 10.96 -26.59
CA ILE A 742 29.78 9.75 -26.60
C ILE A 742 28.93 8.61 -26.04
N ILE A 743 28.82 7.52 -26.80
CA ILE A 743 27.99 6.35 -26.49
C ILE A 743 28.82 5.05 -26.59
N PRO A 744 28.43 3.98 -25.90
CA PRO A 744 29.06 2.68 -26.12
C PRO A 744 28.83 2.20 -27.57
N ALA A 745 29.81 1.59 -28.19
CA ALA A 745 29.70 1.05 -29.55
C ALA A 745 28.61 -0.02 -29.67
N THR A 746 28.37 -0.76 -28.60
CA THR A 746 27.28 -1.73 -28.52
C THR A 746 25.87 -1.12 -28.65
N ASN A 747 25.72 0.18 -28.40
CA ASN A 747 24.47 0.93 -28.58
C ASN A 747 24.35 1.61 -29.97
N GLU A 748 25.27 1.36 -30.91
CA GLU A 748 25.19 1.92 -32.27
C GLU A 748 23.88 1.53 -32.99
N PRO A 749 23.35 0.30 -32.87
CA PRO A 749 22.05 -0.07 -33.49
C PRO A 749 20.89 0.78 -32.98
N ASP A 750 20.93 1.23 -31.70
CA ASP A 750 19.88 2.04 -31.08
C ASP A 750 19.78 3.44 -31.72
N LEU A 751 20.83 3.89 -32.41
CA LEU A 751 20.79 5.15 -33.19
C LEU A 751 19.71 5.14 -34.26
N SER A 752 19.32 3.98 -34.76
CA SER A 752 18.24 3.84 -35.74
C SER A 752 16.89 4.29 -35.17
N GLU A 753 16.70 4.21 -33.84
CA GLU A 753 15.46 4.52 -33.14
C GLU A 753 15.33 5.99 -32.73
N LEU A 754 16.39 6.77 -32.87
CA LEU A 754 16.40 8.19 -32.51
C LEU A 754 15.57 9.03 -33.47
N ASP A 755 15.03 10.14 -32.94
CA ASP A 755 14.31 11.09 -33.76
C ASP A 755 15.23 11.78 -34.78
N ASP A 756 14.71 12.02 -36.01
CA ASP A 756 15.47 12.62 -37.10
C ASP A 756 16.05 14.00 -36.77
N VAL A 757 15.36 14.76 -35.91
CA VAL A 757 15.83 16.07 -35.43
C VAL A 757 17.10 15.93 -34.58
N VAL A 758 17.12 14.93 -33.71
CA VAL A 758 18.28 14.64 -32.82
C VAL A 758 19.44 14.14 -33.68
N LYS A 759 19.20 13.22 -34.61
CA LYS A 759 20.24 12.69 -35.51
C LYS A 759 20.94 13.76 -36.32
N ARG A 760 20.20 14.81 -36.74
CA ARG A 760 20.79 15.93 -37.50
C ARG A 760 21.50 16.96 -36.64
N SER A 761 21.11 17.09 -35.39
CA SER A 761 21.60 18.16 -34.52
C SER A 761 22.72 17.74 -33.59
N VAL A 762 22.81 16.44 -33.27
CA VAL A 762 23.78 15.88 -32.33
C VAL A 762 24.68 14.86 -33.05
N ARG A 763 25.95 14.99 -32.88
CA ARG A 763 26.94 14.02 -33.37
C ARG A 763 27.14 12.92 -32.34
N PHE A 764 26.89 11.66 -32.73
CA PHE A 764 27.13 10.50 -31.89
C PHE A 764 28.50 9.90 -32.20
N ILE A 765 29.26 9.57 -31.14
CA ILE A 765 30.58 8.93 -31.24
C ILE A 765 30.50 7.59 -30.49
N PRO A 766 30.42 6.46 -31.24
CA PRO A 766 30.51 5.15 -30.64
C PRO A 766 31.96 4.86 -30.17
N VAL A 767 32.12 4.36 -28.94
CA VAL A 767 33.43 4.07 -28.33
C VAL A 767 33.44 2.68 -27.68
N HIS A 768 34.59 2.04 -27.68
CA HIS A 768 34.82 0.72 -27.06
C HIS A 768 35.57 0.83 -25.74
N THR A 769 36.42 1.84 -25.62
CA THR A 769 37.35 1.99 -24.52
C THR A 769 37.32 3.39 -23.89
N MET A 770 37.75 3.47 -22.64
CA MET A 770 37.84 4.75 -21.93
C MET A 770 38.87 5.69 -22.56
N GLU A 771 39.88 5.15 -23.23
CA GLU A 771 40.87 5.97 -23.94
C GLU A 771 40.24 6.77 -25.08
N GLU A 772 39.38 6.13 -25.88
CA GLU A 772 38.56 6.79 -26.92
C GLU A 772 37.61 7.86 -26.34
N VAL A 773 37.03 7.57 -25.16
CA VAL A 773 36.17 8.57 -24.47
C VAL A 773 36.99 9.83 -24.15
N LEU A 774 38.16 9.67 -23.56
CA LEU A 774 39.02 10.79 -23.17
C LEU A 774 39.52 11.58 -24.37
N GLU A 775 39.88 10.90 -25.49
CA GLU A 775 40.29 11.59 -26.73
C GLU A 775 39.20 12.54 -27.26
N HIS A 776 37.94 12.21 -27.09
CA HIS A 776 36.85 13.04 -27.59
C HIS A 776 36.32 14.04 -26.56
N ALA A 777 36.45 13.74 -25.26
CA ALA A 777 35.90 14.55 -24.18
C ALA A 777 36.88 15.64 -23.70
N LEU A 778 38.18 15.35 -23.61
CA LEU A 778 39.16 16.29 -23.12
C LEU A 778 39.64 17.26 -24.23
N VAL A 779 39.98 18.49 -23.83
CA VAL A 779 40.56 19.49 -24.76
C VAL A 779 41.93 19.03 -25.25
N GLN A 780 42.67 18.33 -24.40
CA GLN A 780 43.98 17.80 -24.69
C GLN A 780 44.12 16.41 -24.01
N MET A 781 44.70 15.44 -24.74
CA MET A 781 45.03 14.14 -24.12
C MET A 781 46.28 14.27 -23.26
N PRO A 782 46.27 13.71 -22.03
CA PRO A 782 47.48 13.61 -21.21
C PRO A 782 48.60 12.87 -21.98
N GLY A 783 49.82 13.38 -21.90
CA GLY A 783 50.99 12.71 -22.53
C GLY A 783 51.07 12.85 -24.05
N ARG A 784 50.17 13.49 -24.74
CA ARG A 784 50.27 13.80 -26.19
C ARG A 784 50.39 15.29 -26.42
N PRO A 785 51.43 15.80 -27.17
CA PRO A 785 51.49 17.20 -27.51
C PRO A 785 50.33 17.61 -28.40
N GLN A 786 49.78 18.83 -28.17
CA GLN A 786 48.69 19.42 -28.94
C GLN A 786 48.99 19.37 -30.45
N LYS A 787 48.21 18.65 -31.23
CA LYS A 787 48.13 18.89 -32.67
C LYS A 787 47.31 20.16 -32.85
N HIS A 788 47.96 21.29 -32.96
CA HIS A 788 47.32 22.53 -33.41
C HIS A 788 46.75 22.31 -34.82
N SER A 789 45.47 21.99 -34.93
CA SER A 789 44.73 22.20 -36.18
C SER A 789 44.43 23.67 -36.28
N TYR A 790 45.33 24.44 -36.84
CA TYR A 790 44.99 25.76 -37.36
C TYR A 790 43.97 25.56 -38.48
N HIS A 791 42.69 25.74 -38.20
CA HIS A 791 41.77 26.21 -39.19
C HIS A 791 42.09 27.66 -39.44
N ALA A 792 42.97 27.90 -40.47
CA ALA A 792 43.11 29.21 -41.07
C ALA A 792 41.72 29.64 -41.59
N ALA A 793 41.05 30.49 -40.87
CA ALA A 793 39.96 31.29 -41.40
C ALA A 793 40.58 32.14 -42.52
N ALA A 794 40.36 31.75 -43.78
CA ALA A 794 40.63 32.59 -44.90
C ALA A 794 39.77 33.83 -44.79
N ALA A 795 40.35 34.91 -44.23
CA ALA A 795 39.80 36.23 -44.33
C ALA A 795 39.90 36.64 -45.80
N GLU A 796 38.81 36.58 -46.55
CA GLU A 796 38.70 37.32 -47.79
C GLU A 796 38.75 38.79 -47.49
N HIS A 797 39.95 39.37 -47.57
CA HIS A 797 40.10 40.79 -47.74
C HIS A 797 39.62 41.15 -49.18
N LYS A 798 38.41 41.69 -49.27
CA LYS A 798 38.00 42.52 -50.41
C LYS A 798 38.75 43.84 -50.29
N GLU A 799 39.79 44.01 -51.08
CA GLU A 799 40.34 45.31 -51.37
C GLU A 799 39.29 46.19 -52.11
N SER A 800 38.72 47.09 -51.41
CA SER A 800 38.01 48.21 -52.04
C SER A 800 39.03 49.36 -52.26
N SER A 801 39.59 49.42 -53.48
CA SER A 801 40.27 50.57 -53.96
C SER A 801 39.32 51.75 -54.10
N THR A 802 39.47 52.72 -53.19
CA THR A 802 38.89 54.09 -53.44
C THR A 802 40.03 55.01 -53.54
N ALA A 803 40.35 55.44 -54.75
CA ALA A 803 41.16 56.52 -55.02
C ALA A 803 40.48 57.86 -54.61
N VAL A 804 41.09 58.56 -53.61
CA VAL A 804 40.73 59.91 -53.29
C VAL A 804 41.72 60.81 -54.03
N LEU A 805 41.25 61.56 -55.06
CA LEU A 805 41.87 62.63 -55.65
C LEU A 805 41.75 63.89 -54.75
N CYS A 806 42.93 64.49 -54.49
CA CYS A 806 43.02 65.75 -53.85
C CYS A 806 42.41 66.85 -54.70
N ARG A 807 41.55 67.64 -54.10
CA ARG A 807 41.64 69.10 -54.06
C ARG A 807 40.95 69.63 -52.81
#